data_f2af27846e66bc83694641d26b2f30f6
#
_entry.id   f2af27846e66bc83694641d26b2f30f6
#
_cell.length_a   1.000
_cell.length_b   1.000
_cell.length_c   1.000
_cell.angle_alpha   90.00
_cell.angle_beta   90.00
_cell.angle_gamma   90.00
#
_symmetry.space_group_name_H-M   'P 1'
#
loop_
_entity.id
_entity.type
_entity.pdbx_description
1 polymer ?
#
loop_
_entity_poly.entity_id
_entity_poly.type
_entity_poly.pdbx_seq_one_letter_code
_entity_poly.pdbx_strand_id
1 'polypeptide(L)'
;MQIINKDFYTAKLAKASQKVITNSSVRGQIYDAKGVPLVENQVEQVATFTRSNKMTARQMKEVAGKLLQWVTVTESDVTPRERADYYLADPEVYAEVVKKLPKEQRLDTDGNFLDESLIYNSAVASLTEEQLAYSDEELKVVELFSQMNAAAYFETVNLVTDPLTAEQIAMIAANEADLPGISTASNWKRVVVPTSLASIIGTVTTQQAGLPEEDAKEYLAKGYSFNDRVGTAYLEKQYEEVLQGQREKKEINLDRNGNVESIQTLQEGSKGKNIKLTIDLAFQDGVNAILKRHFDSELATGSARYSEGVYAVVMEPQTGAVLAMAGYSHDKKTNEVKENALGTVTNAFVPGSIVKGATLTAGWENGIIAGNQVLTDQPIQFAGSTPITSWFTAFGNRNISAVEALQYSSNTYMVQLALSILGQPYIPGMILNENDSLGASMEKLRGTFGEYGLGVPTGIDLPLESTGFIPKDYTIANYITNSFGQFDNYTPMQMAQYAATVANGGRRISPHIAEGIYANNAEGNLGELLEPIAGKELNQVNLSADEMDLIQQGFYLVVNGASGFTTGRAIGEGASVSISAKTGTAETFVTTESGQILDAVNTNIVSYAPSANPQIAVAVILPNLTDLESSTSKRITTEIINLYQSLHPMR
;
A
#
# COMPACT_ATOMS: atom_id res chain seq x y z
N MET A 1 -57.32 2.41 28.32
CA MET A 1 -55.93 1.87 28.21
C MET A 1 -55.70 0.88 27.05
N GLN A 2 -56.69 0.55 26.23
CA GLN A 2 -56.53 -0.37 25.09
C GLN A 2 -56.21 0.32 23.72
N ILE A 3 -56.31 1.65 23.63
CA ILE A 3 -56.13 2.36 22.34
C ILE A 3 -54.70 2.86 22.14
N ILE A 4 -53.94 3.10 23.21
CA ILE A 4 -52.57 3.62 23.13
C ILE A 4 -51.55 2.53 22.70
N ASN A 5 -51.85 1.27 22.84
CA ASN A 5 -50.94 0.18 22.44
C ASN A 5 -51.16 -0.34 21.02
N LYS A 6 -52.28 0.03 20.36
CA LYS A 6 -52.62 -0.52 19.03
C LYS A 6 -51.57 -0.10 17.97
N ASP A 7 -51.19 1.18 17.96
CA ASP A 7 -50.23 1.71 16.99
C ASP A 7 -48.82 1.16 17.24
N PHE A 8 -48.44 0.96 18.53
CA PHE A 8 -47.17 0.32 18.89
C PHE A 8 -47.15 -1.16 18.46
N TYR A 9 -48.20 -1.92 18.73
CA TYR A 9 -48.28 -3.31 18.29
C TYR A 9 -48.46 -3.47 16.79
N THR A 10 -49.17 -2.53 16.13
CA THR A 10 -49.28 -2.51 14.68
C THR A 10 -47.95 -2.16 14.02
N ALA A 11 -47.20 -1.20 14.55
CA ALA A 11 -45.86 -0.89 14.10
C ALA A 11 -44.83 -2.01 14.35
N LYS A 12 -44.99 -2.73 15.47
CA LYS A 12 -44.15 -3.90 15.80
C LYS A 12 -44.50 -5.10 14.93
N LEU A 13 -45.78 -5.33 14.61
CA LEU A 13 -46.25 -6.34 13.66
C LEU A 13 -45.83 -5.98 12.22
N ALA A 14 -45.92 -4.72 11.81
CA ALA A 14 -45.44 -4.27 10.50
C ALA A 14 -43.93 -4.48 10.38
N LYS A 15 -43.15 -4.11 11.40
CA LYS A 15 -41.69 -4.42 11.42
C LYS A 15 -41.36 -5.91 11.39
N ALA A 16 -42.22 -6.75 11.97
CA ALA A 16 -42.04 -8.21 11.96
C ALA A 16 -42.44 -8.86 10.61
N SER A 17 -43.25 -8.17 9.79
CA SER A 17 -43.68 -8.63 8.48
C SER A 17 -42.92 -8.03 7.32
N GLN A 18 -41.98 -7.09 7.58
CA GLN A 18 -41.15 -6.45 6.53
C GLN A 18 -39.69 -6.73 6.82
N LYS A 19 -38.96 -7.17 5.81
CA LYS A 19 -37.51 -7.37 5.84
C LYS A 19 -36.88 -6.68 4.64
N VAL A 20 -35.85 -5.85 4.91
CA VAL A 20 -35.02 -5.28 3.85
C VAL A 20 -33.81 -6.18 3.67
N ILE A 21 -33.60 -6.67 2.46
CA ILE A 21 -32.39 -7.37 2.05
C ILE A 21 -31.56 -6.44 1.17
N THR A 22 -30.25 -6.57 1.27
CA THR A 22 -29.30 -5.77 0.51
C THR A 22 -28.39 -6.72 -0.27
N ASN A 23 -28.32 -6.54 -1.58
CA ASN A 23 -27.44 -7.32 -2.46
C ASN A 23 -26.25 -6.45 -2.86
N SER A 24 -25.03 -7.00 -2.82
CA SER A 24 -23.83 -6.31 -3.29
C SER A 24 -23.85 -6.18 -4.82
N SER A 25 -23.29 -5.06 -5.31
CA SER A 25 -23.13 -4.82 -6.75
C SER A 25 -21.72 -5.19 -7.22
N VAL A 26 -21.55 -5.24 -8.55
CA VAL A 26 -20.25 -5.45 -9.17
C VAL A 26 -19.34 -4.26 -8.89
N ARG A 27 -18.10 -4.54 -8.51
CA ARG A 27 -17.09 -3.54 -8.17
C ARG A 27 -16.57 -2.82 -9.42
N GLY A 28 -16.20 -1.55 -9.31
CA GLY A 28 -15.49 -0.80 -10.35
C GLY A 28 -14.13 -1.41 -10.67
N GLN A 29 -13.54 -1.04 -11.79
CA GLN A 29 -12.25 -1.55 -12.27
C GLN A 29 -11.16 -0.49 -12.08
N ILE A 30 -9.89 -0.93 -12.10
CA ILE A 30 -8.71 -0.07 -12.05
C ILE A 30 -7.98 -0.21 -13.39
N TYR A 31 -7.64 0.93 -13.99
CA TYR A 31 -7.00 1.04 -15.29
C TYR A 31 -5.68 1.78 -15.20
N ASP A 32 -4.75 1.48 -16.09
CA ASP A 32 -3.55 2.29 -16.29
C ASP A 32 -3.85 3.63 -16.97
N ALA A 33 -2.84 4.47 -17.17
CA ALA A 33 -2.97 5.78 -17.82
C ALA A 33 -3.48 5.72 -19.27
N LYS A 34 -3.39 4.59 -19.95
CA LYS A 34 -3.87 4.37 -21.31
C LYS A 34 -5.22 3.64 -21.39
N GLY A 35 -5.81 3.32 -20.24
CA GLY A 35 -7.07 2.59 -20.16
C GLY A 35 -6.93 1.08 -20.30
N VAL A 36 -5.74 0.54 -20.08
CA VAL A 36 -5.52 -0.91 -19.98
C VAL A 36 -5.98 -1.38 -18.60
N PRO A 37 -6.87 -2.39 -18.50
CA PRO A 37 -7.34 -2.86 -17.21
C PRO A 37 -6.23 -3.55 -16.42
N LEU A 38 -6.04 -3.14 -15.17
CA LEU A 38 -5.14 -3.76 -14.19
C LEU A 38 -5.87 -4.71 -13.26
N VAL A 39 -7.18 -4.50 -13.11
CA VAL A 39 -8.06 -5.32 -12.29
C VAL A 39 -9.38 -5.48 -13.00
N GLU A 40 -9.86 -6.72 -13.09
CA GLU A 40 -11.10 -7.07 -13.74
C GLU A 40 -12.03 -7.82 -12.79
N ASN A 41 -13.32 -7.86 -13.15
CA ASN A 41 -14.30 -8.71 -12.50
C ASN A 41 -14.65 -9.85 -13.47
N GLN A 42 -14.11 -11.03 -13.21
CA GLN A 42 -14.47 -12.22 -13.99
C GLN A 42 -15.84 -12.70 -13.53
N VAL A 43 -16.79 -12.77 -14.44
CA VAL A 43 -18.14 -13.27 -14.17
C VAL A 43 -18.11 -14.80 -14.09
N GLU A 44 -18.63 -15.33 -13.01
CA GLU A 44 -18.75 -16.76 -12.75
C GLU A 44 -20.21 -17.09 -12.44
N GLN A 45 -20.68 -18.26 -12.88
CA GLN A 45 -21.99 -18.77 -12.48
C GLN A 45 -21.81 -19.59 -11.21
N VAL A 46 -22.64 -19.31 -10.20
CA VAL A 46 -22.53 -19.96 -8.87
C VAL A 46 -23.89 -20.51 -8.43
N ALA A 47 -23.84 -21.53 -7.60
CA ALA A 47 -25.02 -21.96 -6.85
C ALA A 47 -25.30 -20.96 -5.73
N THR A 48 -26.56 -20.65 -5.52
CA THR A 48 -27.03 -19.78 -4.42
C THR A 48 -28.02 -20.53 -3.53
N PHE A 49 -28.09 -20.10 -2.27
CA PHE A 49 -29.06 -20.61 -1.34
C PHE A 49 -29.82 -19.47 -0.66
N THR A 50 -31.15 -19.56 -0.67
CA THR A 50 -32.03 -18.63 0.04
C THR A 50 -32.70 -19.37 1.20
N ARG A 51 -32.37 -18.98 2.43
CA ARG A 51 -32.90 -19.64 3.64
C ARG A 51 -34.34 -19.28 3.90
N SER A 52 -35.24 -20.27 3.85
CA SER A 52 -36.62 -20.12 4.32
C SER A 52 -36.67 -20.12 5.85
N ASN A 53 -37.62 -19.37 6.45
CA ASN A 53 -37.88 -19.40 7.90
C ASN A 53 -38.43 -20.73 8.44
N LYS A 54 -38.83 -21.66 7.57
CA LYS A 54 -39.33 -22.99 7.90
C LYS A 54 -38.28 -24.09 7.71
N MET A 55 -37.15 -23.79 7.11
CA MET A 55 -36.10 -24.75 6.81
C MET A 55 -35.25 -25.05 8.06
N THR A 56 -35.20 -26.31 8.45
CA THR A 56 -34.43 -26.81 9.60
C THR A 56 -32.96 -27.12 9.20
N ALA A 57 -32.07 -27.21 10.20
CA ALA A 57 -30.67 -27.61 9.98
C ALA A 57 -30.58 -29.00 9.31
N ARG A 58 -31.41 -29.96 9.70
CA ARG A 58 -31.50 -31.29 9.09
C ARG A 58 -31.82 -31.20 7.60
N GLN A 59 -32.83 -30.38 7.24
CA GLN A 59 -33.18 -30.21 5.82
C GLN A 59 -32.04 -29.55 5.02
N MET A 60 -31.35 -28.59 5.59
CA MET A 60 -30.17 -27.99 4.94
C MET A 60 -29.05 -29.01 4.73
N LYS A 61 -28.81 -29.89 5.70
CA LYS A 61 -27.86 -31.01 5.58
C LYS A 61 -28.24 -31.97 4.45
N GLU A 62 -29.52 -32.31 4.30
CA GLU A 62 -30.02 -33.15 3.21
C GLU A 62 -29.85 -32.46 1.84
N VAL A 63 -30.19 -31.17 1.78
CA VAL A 63 -30.02 -30.36 0.54
C VAL A 63 -28.56 -30.25 0.13
N ALA A 64 -27.65 -30.00 1.10
CA ALA A 64 -26.21 -29.93 0.85
C ALA A 64 -25.67 -31.25 0.24
N GLY A 65 -26.07 -32.38 0.82
CA GLY A 65 -25.69 -33.70 0.29
C GLY A 65 -26.25 -34.00 -1.11
N LYS A 66 -27.46 -33.56 -1.42
CA LYS A 66 -28.03 -33.67 -2.76
C LYS A 66 -27.35 -32.73 -3.74
N LEU A 67 -27.10 -31.48 -3.36
CA LEU A 67 -26.47 -30.48 -4.21
C LEU A 67 -25.08 -30.92 -4.67
N LEU A 68 -24.29 -31.54 -3.79
CA LEU A 68 -22.94 -32.03 -4.13
C LEU A 68 -22.93 -33.05 -5.29
N GLN A 69 -24.09 -33.68 -5.60
CA GLN A 69 -24.19 -34.57 -6.78
C GLN A 69 -24.19 -33.80 -8.10
N TRP A 70 -24.48 -32.50 -8.09
CA TRP A 70 -24.64 -31.64 -9.27
C TRP A 70 -23.60 -30.56 -9.38
N VAL A 71 -22.88 -30.23 -8.29
CA VAL A 71 -21.84 -29.19 -8.28
C VAL A 71 -20.49 -29.81 -7.94
N THR A 72 -19.43 -29.10 -8.30
CA THR A 72 -18.07 -29.45 -7.89
C THR A 72 -17.62 -28.51 -6.78
N VAL A 73 -16.99 -29.06 -5.74
CA VAL A 73 -16.31 -28.35 -4.66
C VAL A 73 -14.91 -28.91 -4.60
N THR A 74 -13.92 -28.15 -5.11
CA THR A 74 -12.52 -28.60 -5.17
C THR A 74 -11.82 -28.43 -3.85
N GLU A 75 -12.05 -27.31 -3.15
CA GLU A 75 -11.43 -26.98 -1.87
C GLU A 75 -12.50 -26.88 -0.79
N SER A 76 -12.19 -27.35 0.42
CA SER A 76 -13.02 -27.17 1.61
C SER A 76 -12.13 -26.75 2.78
N ASP A 77 -12.51 -25.69 3.47
CA ASP A 77 -11.84 -25.18 4.68
C ASP A 77 -12.83 -25.11 5.84
N VAL A 78 -13.02 -26.27 6.49
CA VAL A 78 -14.07 -26.45 7.50
C VAL A 78 -13.46 -26.47 8.89
N THR A 79 -13.91 -25.55 9.72
CA THR A 79 -13.49 -25.44 11.13
C THR A 79 -14.03 -26.59 11.99
N PRO A 80 -13.42 -26.89 13.16
CA PRO A 80 -13.98 -27.86 14.11
C PRO A 80 -15.39 -27.51 14.57
N ARG A 81 -15.74 -26.21 14.64
CA ARG A 81 -17.07 -25.74 15.01
C ARG A 81 -18.11 -26.11 13.95
N GLU A 82 -17.82 -25.90 12.68
CA GLU A 82 -18.72 -26.23 11.57
C GLU A 82 -18.95 -27.73 11.45
N ARG A 83 -17.92 -28.54 11.71
CA ARG A 83 -18.06 -30.00 11.80
C ARG A 83 -19.02 -30.42 12.95
N ALA A 84 -18.92 -29.74 14.10
CA ALA A 84 -19.79 -29.98 15.22
C ALA A 84 -21.23 -29.55 14.91
N ASP A 85 -21.43 -28.40 14.29
CA ASP A 85 -22.75 -27.91 13.91
C ASP A 85 -23.44 -28.86 12.90
N TYR A 86 -22.64 -29.41 11.93
CA TYR A 86 -23.14 -30.45 11.02
C TYR A 86 -23.48 -31.75 11.71
N TYR A 87 -22.69 -32.20 12.70
CA TYR A 87 -22.97 -33.38 13.48
C TYR A 87 -24.27 -33.25 14.29
N LEU A 88 -24.47 -32.07 14.90
CA LEU A 88 -25.65 -31.77 15.75
C LEU A 88 -26.87 -31.30 14.94
N ALA A 89 -26.80 -31.21 13.61
CA ALA A 89 -27.91 -30.77 12.76
C ALA A 89 -29.16 -31.68 12.85
N ASP A 90 -28.98 -32.95 13.16
CA ASP A 90 -30.06 -33.91 13.37
C ASP A 90 -30.61 -33.82 14.80
N PRO A 91 -31.90 -33.49 14.99
CA PRO A 91 -32.50 -33.31 16.33
C PRO A 91 -32.33 -34.51 17.27
N GLU A 92 -32.38 -35.72 16.72
CA GLU A 92 -32.21 -36.95 17.51
C GLU A 92 -30.77 -37.07 18.03
N VAL A 93 -29.77 -36.76 17.18
CA VAL A 93 -28.34 -36.76 17.55
C VAL A 93 -28.09 -35.70 18.63
N TYR A 94 -28.58 -34.46 18.41
CA TYR A 94 -28.47 -33.38 19.39
C TYR A 94 -29.07 -33.78 20.74
N ALA A 95 -30.31 -34.33 20.77
CA ALA A 95 -30.96 -34.77 21.99
C ALA A 95 -30.16 -35.86 22.74
N GLU A 96 -29.57 -36.82 22.02
CA GLU A 96 -28.72 -37.85 22.61
C GLU A 96 -27.43 -37.29 23.22
N VAL A 97 -26.78 -36.30 22.55
CA VAL A 97 -25.62 -35.62 23.09
C VAL A 97 -25.98 -34.82 24.34
N VAL A 98 -27.04 -34.01 24.28
CA VAL A 98 -27.52 -33.23 25.43
C VAL A 98 -27.87 -34.13 26.62
N LYS A 99 -28.49 -35.27 26.40
CA LYS A 99 -28.83 -36.24 27.46
C LYS A 99 -27.59 -36.75 28.22
N LYS A 100 -26.44 -36.84 27.53
CA LYS A 100 -25.16 -37.29 28.10
C LYS A 100 -24.39 -36.21 28.84
N LEU A 101 -24.76 -34.93 28.67
CA LEU A 101 -24.09 -33.83 29.37
C LEU A 101 -24.31 -33.91 30.89
N PRO A 102 -23.35 -33.45 31.72
CA PRO A 102 -23.51 -33.24 33.15
C PRO A 102 -24.73 -32.36 33.46
N LYS A 103 -25.35 -32.57 34.62
CA LYS A 103 -26.54 -31.81 35.00
C LYS A 103 -26.29 -30.31 35.05
N GLU A 104 -25.12 -29.90 35.51
CA GLU A 104 -24.67 -28.50 35.66
C GLU A 104 -24.50 -27.78 34.31
N GLN A 105 -24.41 -28.52 33.22
CA GLN A 105 -24.34 -27.98 31.85
C GLN A 105 -25.71 -27.94 31.15
N ARG A 106 -26.77 -28.41 31.81
CA ARG A 106 -28.13 -28.44 31.28
C ARG A 106 -29.14 -27.70 32.15
N LEU A 107 -28.91 -27.69 33.47
CA LEU A 107 -29.85 -27.16 34.47
C LEU A 107 -29.14 -26.12 35.34
N ASP A 108 -29.89 -25.11 35.77
CA ASP A 108 -29.47 -24.16 36.79
C ASP A 108 -29.60 -24.76 38.21
N THR A 109 -29.26 -23.99 39.24
CA THR A 109 -29.34 -24.39 40.64
C THR A 109 -30.77 -24.71 41.11
N ASP A 110 -31.76 -24.17 40.41
CA ASP A 110 -33.18 -24.37 40.72
C ASP A 110 -33.82 -25.52 39.92
N GLY A 111 -33.01 -26.17 39.05
CA GLY A 111 -33.44 -27.33 38.24
C GLY A 111 -34.16 -26.96 36.95
N ASN A 112 -34.13 -25.70 36.51
CA ASN A 112 -34.63 -25.26 35.20
C ASN A 112 -33.55 -25.45 34.13
N PHE A 113 -33.98 -25.63 32.89
CA PHE A 113 -33.02 -25.67 31.78
C PHE A 113 -32.30 -24.34 31.64
N LEU A 114 -30.96 -24.41 31.41
CA LEU A 114 -30.15 -23.28 31.02
C LEU A 114 -30.62 -22.74 29.67
N ASP A 115 -30.13 -21.54 29.31
CA ASP A 115 -30.32 -20.98 27.98
C ASP A 115 -29.87 -21.98 26.89
N GLU A 116 -30.67 -22.13 25.83
CA GLU A 116 -30.46 -23.11 24.78
C GLU A 116 -29.07 -22.93 24.12
N SER A 117 -28.60 -21.70 24.03
CA SER A 117 -27.28 -21.39 23.48
C SER A 117 -26.13 -21.94 24.35
N LEU A 118 -26.31 -21.91 25.69
CA LEU A 118 -25.32 -22.46 26.63
C LEU A 118 -25.31 -24.00 26.59
N ILE A 119 -26.48 -24.61 26.50
CA ILE A 119 -26.60 -26.07 26.35
C ILE A 119 -25.98 -26.52 25.02
N TYR A 120 -26.27 -25.79 23.94
CA TYR A 120 -25.69 -26.07 22.61
C TYR A 120 -24.16 -25.97 22.61
N ASN A 121 -23.61 -24.91 23.19
CA ASN A 121 -22.16 -24.76 23.30
C ASN A 121 -21.52 -25.87 24.15
N SER A 122 -22.18 -26.30 25.21
CA SER A 122 -21.76 -27.46 26.02
C SER A 122 -21.82 -28.77 25.23
N ALA A 123 -22.84 -28.94 24.39
CA ALA A 123 -22.96 -30.09 23.50
C ALA A 123 -21.81 -30.10 22.46
N VAL A 124 -21.51 -28.97 21.82
CA VAL A 124 -20.38 -28.83 20.92
C VAL A 124 -19.04 -29.19 21.61
N ALA A 125 -18.82 -28.65 22.81
CA ALA A 125 -17.59 -28.89 23.57
C ALA A 125 -17.44 -30.36 24.06
N SER A 126 -18.53 -31.13 24.09
CA SER A 126 -18.53 -32.55 24.53
C SER A 126 -18.22 -33.53 23.41
N LEU A 127 -18.17 -33.09 22.15
CA LEU A 127 -17.91 -33.95 21.01
C LEU A 127 -16.43 -34.37 20.95
N THR A 128 -16.19 -35.61 20.54
CA THR A 128 -14.85 -36.19 20.40
C THR A 128 -14.30 -35.97 18.97
N GLU A 129 -12.99 -36.03 18.82
CA GLU A 129 -12.34 -35.97 17.50
C GLU A 129 -12.85 -37.06 16.54
N GLU A 130 -13.15 -38.27 17.08
CA GLU A 130 -13.71 -39.39 16.31
C GLU A 130 -15.09 -39.07 15.73
N GLN A 131 -15.93 -38.32 16.48
CA GLN A 131 -17.27 -37.88 16.04
C GLN A 131 -17.19 -36.77 14.99
N LEU A 132 -16.08 -36.03 14.96
CA LEU A 132 -15.81 -34.93 14.02
C LEU A 132 -14.87 -35.32 12.85
N ALA A 133 -14.50 -36.59 12.77
CA ALA A 133 -13.70 -37.14 11.69
C ALA A 133 -14.59 -37.42 10.47
N TYR A 134 -14.46 -36.62 9.44
CA TYR A 134 -15.15 -36.75 8.15
C TYR A 134 -14.16 -37.03 7.03
N SER A 135 -14.58 -37.79 6.04
CA SER A 135 -13.84 -37.98 4.79
C SER A 135 -13.82 -36.69 3.97
N ASP A 136 -12.91 -36.57 3.02
CA ASP A 136 -12.81 -35.39 2.14
C ASP A 136 -14.12 -35.09 1.41
N GLU A 137 -14.86 -36.12 0.99
CA GLU A 137 -16.18 -35.94 0.36
C GLU A 137 -17.24 -35.44 1.35
N GLU A 138 -17.23 -35.93 2.58
CA GLU A 138 -18.12 -35.43 3.62
C GLU A 138 -17.78 -34.00 4.03
N LEU A 139 -16.50 -33.61 4.06
CA LEU A 139 -16.08 -32.24 4.34
C LEU A 139 -16.66 -31.24 3.33
N LYS A 140 -16.80 -31.61 2.06
CA LYS A 140 -17.46 -30.78 1.04
C LYS A 140 -18.94 -30.57 1.35
N VAL A 141 -19.63 -31.61 1.87
CA VAL A 141 -21.03 -31.48 2.30
C VAL A 141 -21.13 -30.59 3.54
N VAL A 142 -20.20 -30.74 4.48
CA VAL A 142 -20.12 -29.90 5.69
C VAL A 142 -19.93 -28.43 5.31
N GLU A 143 -19.06 -28.15 4.36
CA GLU A 143 -18.83 -26.79 3.81
C GLU A 143 -20.11 -26.17 3.27
N LEU A 144 -20.80 -26.86 2.37
CA LEU A 144 -22.07 -26.38 1.81
C LEU A 144 -23.14 -26.19 2.89
N PHE A 145 -23.26 -27.14 3.83
CA PHE A 145 -24.18 -27.04 4.96
C PHE A 145 -23.86 -25.83 5.84
N SER A 146 -22.60 -25.62 6.16
CA SER A 146 -22.17 -24.51 7.03
C SER A 146 -22.59 -23.16 6.45
N GLN A 147 -22.37 -22.96 5.17
CA GLN A 147 -22.79 -21.73 4.47
C GLN A 147 -24.31 -21.55 4.46
N MET A 148 -25.08 -22.63 4.22
CA MET A 148 -26.54 -22.58 4.28
C MET A 148 -27.02 -22.29 5.71
N ASN A 149 -26.39 -22.86 6.72
CA ASN A 149 -26.79 -22.71 8.13
C ASN A 149 -26.45 -21.32 8.67
N ALA A 150 -25.36 -20.69 8.19
CA ALA A 150 -24.96 -19.32 8.54
C ALA A 150 -25.87 -18.26 7.90
N ALA A 151 -26.53 -18.57 6.77
CA ALA A 151 -27.42 -17.63 6.10
C ALA A 151 -28.56 -17.16 6.99
N ALA A 152 -28.83 -15.86 7.01
CA ALA A 152 -30.00 -15.31 7.70
C ALA A 152 -31.30 -15.66 6.95
N TYR A 153 -32.42 -15.64 7.64
CA TYR A 153 -33.73 -15.93 7.00
C TYR A 153 -34.00 -14.95 5.87
N PHE A 154 -34.40 -15.49 4.72
CA PHE A 154 -34.69 -14.78 3.44
C PHE A 154 -33.48 -14.11 2.79
N GLU A 155 -32.28 -14.29 3.33
CA GLU A 155 -31.04 -13.88 2.69
C GLU A 155 -30.63 -14.92 1.65
N THR A 156 -30.14 -14.44 0.51
CA THR A 156 -29.53 -15.28 -0.52
C THR A 156 -28.01 -15.18 -0.39
N VAL A 157 -27.36 -16.32 -0.20
CA VAL A 157 -25.90 -16.43 -0.12
C VAL A 157 -25.37 -17.21 -1.32
N ASN A 158 -24.20 -16.83 -1.83
CA ASN A 158 -23.48 -17.63 -2.82
C ASN A 158 -22.82 -18.80 -2.09
N LEU A 159 -23.01 -20.01 -2.61
CA LEU A 159 -22.32 -21.19 -2.10
C LEU A 159 -20.94 -21.30 -2.75
N VAL A 160 -19.95 -21.71 -1.95
CA VAL A 160 -18.57 -21.93 -2.44
C VAL A 160 -18.55 -23.23 -3.24
N THR A 161 -18.72 -23.09 -4.54
CA THR A 161 -18.59 -24.14 -5.54
C THR A 161 -17.59 -23.67 -6.60
N ASP A 162 -17.05 -24.62 -7.36
CA ASP A 162 -16.39 -24.27 -8.61
C ASP A 162 -17.41 -23.58 -9.54
N PRO A 163 -16.97 -22.72 -10.48
CA PRO A 163 -17.86 -22.08 -11.44
C PRO A 163 -18.74 -23.10 -12.17
N LEU A 164 -20.05 -22.85 -12.17
CA LEU A 164 -21.02 -23.80 -12.74
C LEU A 164 -20.94 -23.80 -14.27
N THR A 165 -20.95 -24.99 -14.83
CA THR A 165 -21.13 -25.19 -16.28
C THR A 165 -22.60 -25.03 -16.66
N ALA A 166 -22.88 -24.80 -17.95
CA ALA A 166 -24.25 -24.73 -18.47
C ALA A 166 -25.06 -26.02 -18.18
N GLU A 167 -24.40 -27.18 -18.19
CA GLU A 167 -25.02 -28.46 -17.86
C GLU A 167 -25.42 -28.53 -16.38
N GLN A 168 -24.52 -28.12 -15.45
CA GLN A 168 -24.81 -28.07 -14.02
C GLN A 168 -25.94 -27.10 -13.69
N ILE A 169 -25.98 -25.93 -14.35
CA ILE A 169 -27.11 -24.97 -14.22
C ILE A 169 -28.42 -25.62 -14.64
N ALA A 170 -28.44 -26.29 -15.77
CA ALA A 170 -29.65 -27.00 -16.26
C ALA A 170 -30.09 -28.13 -15.32
N MET A 171 -29.11 -28.86 -14.74
CA MET A 171 -29.40 -29.93 -13.76
C MET A 171 -29.99 -29.39 -12.45
N ILE A 172 -29.45 -28.29 -11.92
CA ILE A 172 -30.01 -27.63 -10.74
C ILE A 172 -31.43 -27.17 -11.01
N ALA A 173 -31.67 -26.51 -12.14
CA ALA A 173 -33.01 -26.05 -12.51
C ALA A 173 -34.01 -27.21 -12.70
N ALA A 174 -33.58 -28.32 -13.29
CA ALA A 174 -34.44 -29.51 -13.49
C ALA A 174 -34.79 -30.22 -12.17
N ASN A 175 -33.98 -30.05 -11.11
CA ASN A 175 -34.15 -30.69 -9.82
C ASN A 175 -34.56 -29.69 -8.68
N GLU A 176 -35.14 -28.54 -9.03
CA GLU A 176 -35.55 -27.50 -8.07
C GLU A 176 -36.43 -28.03 -6.94
N ALA A 177 -37.30 -28.97 -7.21
CA ALA A 177 -38.18 -29.58 -6.19
C ALA A 177 -37.41 -30.37 -5.14
N ASP A 178 -36.28 -30.96 -5.46
CA ASP A 178 -35.40 -31.72 -4.56
C ASP A 178 -34.34 -30.85 -3.87
N LEU A 179 -34.17 -29.62 -4.33
CA LEU A 179 -33.17 -28.63 -3.90
C LEU A 179 -33.84 -27.35 -3.37
N PRO A 180 -34.72 -27.45 -2.34
CA PRO A 180 -35.45 -26.28 -1.85
C PRO A 180 -34.50 -25.18 -1.36
N GLY A 181 -34.67 -23.95 -1.88
CA GLY A 181 -33.86 -22.79 -1.59
C GLY A 181 -32.61 -22.65 -2.44
N ILE A 182 -32.24 -23.66 -3.24
CA ILE A 182 -31.12 -23.58 -4.17
C ILE A 182 -31.57 -22.93 -5.48
N SER A 183 -30.72 -22.06 -6.01
CA SER A 183 -30.85 -21.44 -7.31
C SER A 183 -29.46 -21.21 -7.91
N THR A 184 -29.39 -20.59 -9.07
CA THR A 184 -28.13 -20.19 -9.71
C THR A 184 -28.11 -18.69 -9.96
N ALA A 185 -26.96 -18.07 -9.84
CA ALA A 185 -26.79 -16.65 -10.11
C ALA A 185 -25.40 -16.36 -10.71
N SER A 186 -25.32 -15.21 -11.37
CA SER A 186 -24.02 -14.66 -11.76
C SER A 186 -23.35 -14.03 -10.53
N ASN A 187 -22.13 -14.41 -10.28
CA ASN A 187 -21.24 -13.81 -9.29
C ASN A 187 -20.03 -13.22 -10.02
N TRP A 188 -19.18 -12.49 -9.32
CA TRP A 188 -17.94 -11.98 -9.88
C TRP A 188 -16.76 -12.32 -8.97
N LYS A 189 -15.64 -12.63 -9.58
CA LYS A 189 -14.35 -12.82 -8.92
C LYS A 189 -13.45 -11.67 -9.29
N ARG A 190 -12.81 -11.08 -8.28
CA ARG A 190 -11.82 -10.02 -8.48
C ARG A 190 -10.53 -10.64 -8.98
N VAL A 191 -10.05 -10.22 -10.14
CA VAL A 191 -8.83 -10.75 -10.77
C VAL A 191 -7.89 -9.59 -11.02
N VAL A 192 -6.71 -9.63 -10.40
CA VAL A 192 -5.61 -8.74 -10.74
C VAL A 192 -4.93 -9.29 -11.98
N VAL A 193 -4.88 -8.50 -13.04
CA VAL A 193 -4.14 -8.85 -14.26
C VAL A 193 -2.65 -8.89 -13.90
N PRO A 194 -1.87 -9.90 -14.37
CA PRO A 194 -0.44 -9.95 -14.09
C PRO A 194 0.24 -8.63 -14.43
N THR A 195 0.78 -7.96 -13.42
CA THR A 195 1.37 -6.63 -13.52
C THR A 195 2.41 -6.41 -12.44
N SER A 196 3.43 -5.63 -12.74
CA SER A 196 4.44 -5.15 -11.79
C SER A 196 3.86 -4.22 -10.69
N LEU A 197 2.60 -3.79 -10.82
CA LEU A 197 1.90 -2.97 -9.84
C LEU A 197 1.06 -3.79 -8.84
N ALA A 198 1.07 -5.12 -8.91
CA ALA A 198 0.23 -5.97 -8.07
C ALA A 198 0.36 -5.65 -6.57
N SER A 199 1.57 -5.29 -6.10
CA SER A 199 1.82 -4.97 -4.69
C SER A 199 1.15 -3.68 -4.21
N ILE A 200 0.73 -2.76 -5.09
CA ILE A 200 0.04 -1.50 -4.74
C ILE A 200 -1.45 -1.53 -5.04
N ILE A 201 -1.93 -2.51 -5.80
CA ILE A 201 -3.36 -2.67 -6.10
C ILE A 201 -4.11 -3.07 -4.83
N GLY A 202 -3.62 -4.07 -4.13
CA GLY A 202 -4.28 -4.62 -2.95
C GLY A 202 -5.22 -5.77 -3.27
N THR A 203 -5.98 -6.18 -2.26
CA THR A 203 -6.89 -7.32 -2.31
C THR A 203 -8.29 -6.94 -1.82
N VAL A 204 -9.26 -7.78 -2.14
CA VAL A 204 -10.67 -7.63 -1.72
C VAL A 204 -11.05 -8.88 -0.93
N THR A 205 -11.83 -8.72 0.14
CA THR A 205 -12.34 -9.86 0.92
C THR A 205 -13.24 -10.75 0.06
N THR A 206 -13.34 -12.01 0.44
CA THR A 206 -14.38 -12.91 -0.10
C THR A 206 -15.72 -12.61 0.59
N GLN A 207 -16.83 -13.04 0.00
CA GLN A 207 -18.15 -12.90 0.62
C GLN A 207 -18.25 -13.65 1.95
N GLN A 208 -17.54 -14.76 2.08
CA GLN A 208 -17.49 -15.57 3.30
C GLN A 208 -16.70 -14.87 4.42
N ALA A 209 -15.56 -14.27 4.07
CA ALA A 209 -14.76 -13.50 5.01
C ALA A 209 -15.47 -12.19 5.44
N GLY A 210 -16.22 -11.58 4.51
CA GLY A 210 -16.98 -10.35 4.78
C GLY A 210 -16.10 -9.17 5.19
N LEU A 211 -16.62 -8.34 6.12
CA LEU A 211 -15.91 -7.16 6.61
C LEU A 211 -14.76 -7.58 7.55
N PRO A 212 -13.56 -6.96 7.42
CA PRO A 212 -12.47 -7.13 8.39
C PRO A 212 -12.93 -6.70 9.79
N GLU A 213 -12.60 -7.48 10.81
CA GLU A 213 -13.06 -7.26 12.19
C GLU A 213 -12.70 -5.86 12.70
N GLU A 214 -11.48 -5.41 12.42
CA GLU A 214 -10.95 -4.10 12.82
C GLU A 214 -11.73 -2.93 12.21
N ASP A 215 -12.21 -3.06 10.98
CA ASP A 215 -12.89 -2.01 10.22
C ASP A 215 -14.43 -2.18 10.22
N ALA A 216 -14.94 -3.31 10.71
CA ALA A 216 -16.36 -3.70 10.60
C ALA A 216 -17.31 -2.63 11.16
N LYS A 217 -16.98 -2.03 12.31
CA LYS A 217 -17.82 -0.99 12.93
C LYS A 217 -17.97 0.25 12.04
N GLU A 218 -16.91 0.67 11.38
CA GLU A 218 -16.91 1.82 10.48
C GLU A 218 -17.73 1.51 9.23
N TYR A 219 -17.49 0.35 8.60
CA TYR A 219 -18.24 -0.08 7.42
C TYR A 219 -19.74 -0.24 7.71
N LEU A 220 -20.12 -0.86 8.84
CA LEU A 220 -21.53 -0.97 9.24
C LEU A 220 -22.18 0.41 9.45
N ALA A 221 -21.46 1.37 10.03
CA ALA A 221 -21.95 2.75 10.17
C ALA A 221 -22.17 3.45 8.82
N LYS A 222 -21.38 3.10 7.79
CA LYS A 222 -21.54 3.55 6.39
C LYS A 222 -22.63 2.74 5.65
N GLY A 223 -23.31 1.80 6.34
CA GLY A 223 -24.42 1.01 5.79
C GLY A 223 -23.97 -0.25 5.04
N TYR A 224 -22.76 -0.75 5.25
CA TYR A 224 -22.29 -2.04 4.73
C TYR A 224 -22.98 -3.20 5.46
N SER A 225 -23.05 -4.35 4.82
CA SER A 225 -23.49 -5.62 5.41
C SER A 225 -22.25 -6.44 5.81
N PHE A 226 -22.41 -7.33 6.80
CA PHE A 226 -21.29 -8.17 7.26
C PHE A 226 -20.62 -8.99 6.14
N ASN A 227 -21.39 -9.44 5.15
CA ASN A 227 -20.92 -10.26 4.03
C ASN A 227 -20.45 -9.44 2.82
N ASP A 228 -20.34 -8.11 2.95
CA ASP A 228 -19.86 -7.29 1.84
C ASP A 228 -18.37 -7.50 1.60
N ARG A 229 -18.01 -7.54 0.33
CA ARG A 229 -16.63 -7.62 -0.12
C ARG A 229 -16.05 -6.21 -0.19
N VAL A 230 -15.00 -5.97 0.58
CA VAL A 230 -14.34 -4.66 0.68
C VAL A 230 -12.85 -4.77 0.39
N GLY A 231 -12.26 -3.67 -0.07
CA GLY A 231 -10.81 -3.56 -0.22
C GLY A 231 -10.10 -3.62 1.12
N THR A 232 -9.07 -4.46 1.23
CA THR A 232 -8.33 -4.69 2.48
C THR A 232 -7.03 -3.91 2.55
N ALA A 233 -6.47 -3.53 1.39
CA ALA A 233 -5.17 -2.87 1.32
C ALA A 233 -5.07 -1.95 0.08
N TYR A 234 -4.16 -1.02 0.14
CA TYR A 234 -3.66 -0.15 -0.93
C TYR A 234 -4.76 0.51 -1.76
N LEU A 235 -4.70 0.48 -3.10
CA LEU A 235 -5.67 1.15 -3.97
C LEU A 235 -7.09 0.62 -3.78
N GLU A 236 -7.25 -0.69 -3.58
CA GLU A 236 -8.57 -1.28 -3.31
C GLU A 236 -9.19 -0.75 -2.02
N LYS A 237 -8.39 -0.52 -0.95
CA LYS A 237 -8.86 0.07 0.31
C LYS A 237 -9.02 1.59 0.20
N GLN A 238 -8.05 2.27 -0.42
CA GLN A 238 -8.04 3.72 -0.57
C GLN A 238 -9.28 4.23 -1.31
N TYR A 239 -9.66 3.53 -2.36
CA TYR A 239 -10.78 3.90 -3.23
C TYR A 239 -12.03 3.03 -3.03
N GLU A 240 -12.16 2.42 -1.84
CA GLU A 240 -13.28 1.53 -1.50
C GLU A 240 -14.65 2.15 -1.83
N GLU A 241 -14.90 3.39 -1.39
CA GLU A 241 -16.19 4.08 -1.57
C GLU A 241 -16.51 4.38 -3.04
N VAL A 242 -15.49 4.49 -3.89
CA VAL A 242 -15.62 4.72 -5.33
C VAL A 242 -15.83 3.40 -6.07
N LEU A 243 -14.98 2.42 -5.74
CA LEU A 243 -14.96 1.12 -6.41
C LEU A 243 -16.16 0.26 -6.03
N GLN A 244 -16.69 0.40 -4.81
CA GLN A 244 -17.89 -0.30 -4.42
C GLN A 244 -19.10 0.24 -5.17
N GLY A 245 -19.89 -0.64 -5.75
CA GLY A 245 -21.13 -0.26 -6.43
C GLY A 245 -22.24 0.15 -5.47
N GLN A 246 -23.25 0.81 -6.02
CA GLN A 246 -24.48 1.07 -5.30
C GLN A 246 -25.23 -0.27 -5.11
N ARG A 247 -25.56 -0.60 -3.87
CA ARG A 247 -26.24 -1.84 -3.54
C ARG A 247 -27.70 -1.81 -3.96
N GLU A 248 -28.18 -2.95 -4.42
CA GLU A 248 -29.60 -3.18 -4.57
C GLU A 248 -30.23 -3.37 -3.18
N LYS A 249 -31.36 -2.68 -2.90
CA LYS A 249 -32.16 -2.90 -1.70
C LYS A 249 -33.55 -3.33 -2.09
N LYS A 250 -33.99 -4.46 -1.55
CA LYS A 250 -35.33 -4.99 -1.73
C LYS A 250 -36.05 -5.10 -0.39
N GLU A 251 -37.29 -4.69 -0.34
CA GLU A 251 -38.19 -4.95 0.78
C GLU A 251 -39.02 -6.19 0.49
N ILE A 252 -38.94 -7.16 1.38
CA ILE A 252 -39.76 -8.37 1.34
C ILE A 252 -40.88 -8.21 2.36
N ASN A 253 -42.12 -8.25 1.90
CA ASN A 253 -43.30 -8.28 2.74
C ASN A 253 -43.75 -9.74 2.94
N LEU A 254 -43.98 -10.13 4.20
CA LEU A 254 -44.36 -11.47 4.56
C LEU A 254 -45.84 -11.50 5.02
N ASP A 255 -46.56 -12.54 4.62
CA ASP A 255 -47.89 -12.82 5.11
C ASP A 255 -47.86 -13.26 6.62
N ARG A 256 -49.04 -13.46 7.23
CA ARG A 256 -49.16 -13.91 8.61
C ARG A 256 -48.57 -15.29 8.90
N ASN A 257 -48.33 -16.06 7.85
CA ASN A 257 -47.73 -17.40 7.90
C ASN A 257 -46.22 -17.36 7.64
N GLY A 258 -45.64 -16.17 7.37
CA GLY A 258 -44.23 -15.99 7.06
C GLY A 258 -43.87 -16.34 5.61
N ASN A 259 -44.85 -16.42 4.70
CA ASN A 259 -44.56 -16.57 3.26
C ASN A 259 -44.36 -15.19 2.63
N VAL A 260 -43.57 -15.13 1.56
CA VAL A 260 -43.38 -13.90 0.80
C VAL A 260 -44.69 -13.51 0.12
N GLU A 261 -45.23 -12.34 0.45
CA GLU A 261 -46.44 -11.78 -0.12
C GLU A 261 -46.08 -10.86 -1.30
N SER A 262 -45.04 -10.03 -1.14
CA SER A 262 -44.55 -9.16 -2.20
C SER A 262 -43.05 -8.83 -2.00
N ILE A 263 -42.38 -8.49 -3.10
CA ILE A 263 -41.01 -7.97 -3.12
C ILE A 263 -41.06 -6.62 -3.84
N GLN A 264 -40.54 -5.59 -3.19
CA GLN A 264 -40.44 -4.25 -3.77
C GLN A 264 -38.97 -3.84 -3.80
N THR A 265 -38.47 -3.41 -4.98
CA THR A 265 -37.14 -2.80 -5.08
C THR A 265 -37.19 -1.39 -4.53
N LEU A 266 -36.48 -1.13 -3.46
CA LEU A 266 -36.35 0.20 -2.84
C LEU A 266 -35.23 0.99 -3.50
N GLN A 267 -34.18 0.32 -3.97
CA GLN A 267 -33.01 0.91 -4.60
C GLN A 267 -32.44 -0.08 -5.61
N GLU A 268 -32.26 0.40 -6.85
CA GLU A 268 -31.58 -0.40 -7.89
C GLU A 268 -30.08 -0.46 -7.61
N GLY A 269 -29.47 -1.61 -7.87
CA GLY A 269 -28.03 -1.80 -7.84
C GLY A 269 -27.35 -1.18 -9.06
N SER A 270 -26.15 -0.65 -8.87
CA SER A 270 -25.31 -0.21 -9.99
C SER A 270 -23.84 -0.55 -9.74
N LYS A 271 -23.12 -0.88 -10.83
CA LYS A 271 -21.68 -1.14 -10.77
C LYS A 271 -20.92 0.06 -10.20
N GLY A 272 -19.87 -0.20 -9.42
CA GLY A 272 -18.94 0.82 -8.92
C GLY A 272 -18.29 1.62 -10.04
N LYS A 273 -17.81 2.81 -9.71
CA LYS A 273 -17.07 3.67 -10.63
C LYS A 273 -15.65 3.15 -10.82
N ASN A 274 -15.03 3.50 -11.93
CA ASN A 274 -13.69 3.05 -12.27
C ASN A 274 -12.65 4.08 -11.81
N ILE A 275 -11.45 3.61 -11.49
CA ILE A 275 -10.27 4.43 -11.23
C ILE A 275 -9.31 4.28 -12.41
N LYS A 276 -8.82 5.39 -12.93
CA LYS A 276 -7.73 5.41 -13.90
C LYS A 276 -6.49 5.97 -13.22
N LEU A 277 -5.36 5.31 -13.42
CA LEU A 277 -4.08 5.68 -12.80
C LEU A 277 -3.31 6.68 -13.68
N THR A 278 -2.35 7.36 -13.05
CA THR A 278 -1.34 8.20 -13.73
C THR A 278 -0.21 7.36 -14.34
N ILE A 279 -0.08 6.10 -13.95
CA ILE A 279 0.99 5.19 -14.37
C ILE A 279 0.63 4.54 -15.71
N ASP A 280 1.48 4.75 -16.72
CA ASP A 280 1.50 4.01 -17.98
C ASP A 280 2.22 2.67 -17.78
N LEU A 281 1.53 1.56 -17.97
CA LEU A 281 2.09 0.23 -17.72
C LEU A 281 3.32 -0.07 -18.59
N ALA A 282 3.36 0.42 -19.84
CA ALA A 282 4.52 0.21 -20.70
C ALA A 282 5.78 0.93 -20.17
N PHE A 283 5.63 2.13 -19.59
CA PHE A 283 6.72 2.83 -18.94
C PHE A 283 7.11 2.15 -17.63
N GLN A 284 6.14 1.77 -16.80
CA GLN A 284 6.35 1.05 -15.54
C GLN A 284 7.15 -0.25 -15.75
N ASP A 285 6.73 -1.08 -16.68
CA ASP A 285 7.40 -2.36 -17.00
C ASP A 285 8.81 -2.13 -17.54
N GLY A 286 8.99 -1.08 -18.35
CA GLY A 286 10.30 -0.69 -18.82
C GLY A 286 11.24 -0.25 -17.69
N VAL A 287 10.76 0.52 -16.71
CA VAL A 287 11.53 0.89 -15.51
C VAL A 287 11.88 -0.35 -14.70
N ASN A 288 10.92 -1.26 -14.46
CA ASN A 288 11.19 -2.52 -13.78
C ASN A 288 12.26 -3.36 -14.49
N ALA A 289 12.18 -3.47 -15.82
CA ALA A 289 13.18 -4.21 -16.60
C ALA A 289 14.59 -3.60 -16.47
N ILE A 290 14.69 -2.26 -16.43
CA ILE A 290 15.96 -1.56 -16.18
C ILE A 290 16.49 -1.91 -14.80
N LEU A 291 15.67 -1.77 -13.75
CA LEU A 291 16.07 -2.09 -12.38
C LEU A 291 16.52 -3.55 -12.25
N LYS A 292 15.71 -4.48 -12.75
CA LYS A 292 15.99 -5.93 -12.67
C LYS A 292 17.33 -6.29 -13.31
N ARG A 293 17.56 -5.82 -14.54
CA ARG A 293 18.79 -6.10 -15.29
C ARG A 293 20.04 -5.59 -14.57
N HIS A 294 19.99 -4.37 -14.05
CA HIS A 294 21.13 -3.79 -13.34
C HIS A 294 21.34 -4.44 -11.99
N PHE A 295 20.28 -4.73 -11.26
CA PHE A 295 20.37 -5.40 -9.96
C PHE A 295 20.91 -6.83 -10.09
N ASP A 296 20.44 -7.59 -11.09
CA ASP A 296 20.96 -8.94 -11.38
C ASP A 296 22.47 -8.89 -11.73
N SER A 297 22.92 -7.85 -12.41
CA SER A 297 24.35 -7.66 -12.69
C SER A 297 25.16 -7.43 -11.40
N GLU A 298 24.66 -6.61 -10.48
CA GLU A 298 25.31 -6.37 -9.18
C GLU A 298 25.29 -7.63 -8.29
N LEU A 299 24.23 -8.44 -8.35
CA LEU A 299 24.17 -9.73 -7.69
C LEU A 299 25.19 -10.72 -8.28
N ALA A 300 25.29 -10.76 -9.60
CA ALA A 300 26.22 -11.68 -10.30
C ALA A 300 27.69 -11.37 -9.99
N THR A 301 28.05 -10.10 -9.76
CA THR A 301 29.39 -9.70 -9.31
C THR A 301 29.63 -9.91 -7.81
N GLY A 302 28.55 -10.16 -7.04
CA GLY A 302 28.57 -10.26 -5.58
C GLY A 302 28.44 -8.90 -4.88
N SER A 303 28.44 -7.78 -5.59
CA SER A 303 28.35 -6.43 -5.02
C SER A 303 27.05 -6.22 -4.26
N ALA A 304 25.91 -6.71 -4.77
CA ALA A 304 24.60 -6.60 -4.14
C ALA A 304 24.23 -7.78 -3.21
N ARG A 305 25.17 -8.66 -2.85
CA ARG A 305 24.90 -9.85 -2.02
C ARG A 305 24.17 -9.50 -0.71
N TYR A 306 24.46 -8.35 -0.13
CA TYR A 306 23.89 -7.87 1.13
C TYR A 306 22.89 -6.72 0.96
N SER A 307 22.60 -6.34 -0.28
CA SER A 307 21.59 -5.31 -0.59
C SER A 307 20.17 -5.80 -0.28
N GLU A 308 19.30 -4.93 0.20
CA GLU A 308 17.87 -5.19 0.40
C GLU A 308 17.06 -5.12 -0.89
N GLY A 309 17.67 -4.65 -1.99
CA GLY A 309 16.98 -4.50 -3.26
C GLY A 309 17.36 -3.26 -4.04
N VAL A 310 16.51 -2.86 -4.97
CA VAL A 310 16.67 -1.66 -5.80
C VAL A 310 15.31 -1.01 -6.00
N TYR A 311 15.25 0.33 -5.97
CA TYR A 311 14.00 1.08 -6.05
C TYR A 311 14.14 2.30 -6.94
N ALA A 312 13.06 2.64 -7.66
CA ALA A 312 12.95 3.88 -8.39
C ALA A 312 11.52 4.44 -8.33
N VAL A 313 11.43 5.76 -8.24
CA VAL A 313 10.18 6.51 -8.34
C VAL A 313 10.36 7.58 -9.39
N VAL A 314 9.37 7.70 -10.28
CA VAL A 314 9.30 8.77 -11.29
C VAL A 314 7.99 9.51 -11.09
N MET A 315 8.04 10.84 -11.01
CA MET A 315 6.86 11.68 -10.86
C MET A 315 6.94 12.95 -11.69
N GLU A 316 5.79 13.51 -12.03
CA GLU A 316 5.69 14.82 -12.69
C GLU A 316 5.79 15.94 -11.64
N PRO A 317 6.80 16.84 -11.73
CA PRO A 317 7.03 17.84 -10.69
C PRO A 317 5.89 18.85 -10.51
N GLN A 318 5.17 19.18 -11.59
CA GLN A 318 4.18 20.25 -11.59
C GLN A 318 2.82 19.81 -11.02
N THR A 319 2.48 18.54 -11.14
CA THR A 319 1.16 17.98 -10.77
C THR A 319 1.22 17.03 -9.58
N GLY A 320 2.39 16.43 -9.31
CA GLY A 320 2.54 15.35 -8.36
C GLY A 320 2.13 13.97 -8.91
N ALA A 321 1.74 13.88 -10.18
CA ALA A 321 1.40 12.59 -10.79
C ALA A 321 2.57 11.62 -10.72
N VAL A 322 2.34 10.44 -10.13
CA VAL A 322 3.33 9.35 -10.09
C VAL A 322 3.29 8.62 -11.42
N LEU A 323 4.41 8.60 -12.13
CA LEU A 323 4.53 8.03 -13.47
C LEU A 323 5.07 6.59 -13.43
N ALA A 324 5.86 6.26 -12.40
CA ALA A 324 6.32 4.91 -12.10
C ALA A 324 6.68 4.76 -10.62
N MET A 325 6.34 3.59 -10.07
CA MET A 325 6.77 3.09 -8.75
C MET A 325 7.36 1.69 -8.98
N ALA A 326 8.65 1.59 -9.09
CA ALA A 326 9.33 0.35 -9.42
C ALA A 326 10.27 -0.09 -8.29
N GLY A 327 10.31 -1.37 -8.00
CA GLY A 327 11.21 -1.89 -6.99
C GLY A 327 11.31 -3.40 -6.98
N TYR A 328 12.44 -3.87 -6.50
CA TYR A 328 12.69 -5.27 -6.18
C TYR A 328 13.25 -5.36 -4.78
N SER A 329 12.67 -6.25 -3.98
CA SER A 329 13.26 -6.67 -2.71
C SER A 329 14.13 -7.90 -2.92
N HIS A 330 15.20 -8.02 -2.12
CA HIS A 330 16.13 -9.14 -2.16
C HIS A 330 16.22 -9.78 -0.78
N ASP A 331 15.93 -11.08 -0.71
CA ASP A 331 16.16 -11.88 0.48
C ASP A 331 17.62 -12.37 0.50
N LYS A 332 18.39 -11.81 1.43
CA LYS A 332 19.84 -12.10 1.57
C LYS A 332 20.15 -13.54 1.93
N LYS A 333 19.17 -14.30 2.49
CA LYS A 333 19.36 -15.71 2.90
C LYS A 333 19.07 -16.66 1.75
N THR A 334 17.95 -16.46 1.07
CA THR A 334 17.51 -17.33 -0.03
C THR A 334 18.04 -16.86 -1.39
N ASN A 335 18.54 -15.63 -1.47
CA ASN A 335 18.92 -14.94 -2.70
C ASN A 335 17.74 -14.74 -3.67
N GLU A 336 16.52 -14.75 -3.16
CA GLU A 336 15.31 -14.53 -3.94
C GLU A 336 15.09 -13.04 -4.19
N VAL A 337 14.74 -12.68 -5.43
CA VAL A 337 14.42 -11.31 -5.83
C VAL A 337 12.95 -11.25 -6.25
N LYS A 338 12.17 -10.40 -5.57
CA LYS A 338 10.73 -10.22 -5.82
C LYS A 338 10.39 -8.78 -6.19
N GLU A 339 9.46 -8.60 -7.10
CA GLU A 339 8.87 -7.28 -7.35
C GLU A 339 8.25 -6.70 -6.08
N ASN A 340 8.54 -5.43 -5.83
CA ASN A 340 8.10 -4.73 -4.63
C ASN A 340 7.96 -3.22 -4.88
N ALA A 341 6.96 -2.83 -5.68
CA ALA A 341 6.64 -1.42 -5.88
C ALA A 341 6.26 -0.71 -4.57
N LEU A 342 5.62 -1.44 -3.64
CA LEU A 342 5.25 -0.92 -2.32
C LEU A 342 6.47 -0.48 -1.50
N GLY A 343 7.61 -1.12 -1.67
CA GLY A 343 8.86 -0.74 -1.00
C GLY A 343 9.29 0.70 -1.28
N THR A 344 8.78 1.32 -2.33
CA THR A 344 9.04 2.74 -2.63
C THR A 344 8.41 3.70 -1.62
N VAL A 345 7.37 3.29 -0.90
CA VAL A 345 6.67 4.09 0.13
C VAL A 345 6.83 3.55 1.54
N THR A 346 7.34 2.31 1.71
CA THR A 346 7.46 1.67 3.02
C THR A 346 8.89 1.48 3.50
N ASN A 347 9.85 1.31 2.58
CA ASN A 347 11.25 1.09 2.94
C ASN A 347 11.99 2.42 3.02
N ALA A 348 12.84 2.57 4.05
CA ALA A 348 13.59 3.79 4.27
C ALA A 348 15.11 3.51 4.25
N PHE A 349 15.86 4.40 3.62
CA PHE A 349 17.29 4.25 3.38
C PHE A 349 18.04 5.52 3.76
N VAL A 350 19.29 5.35 4.22
CA VAL A 350 20.20 6.48 4.44
C VAL A 350 20.42 7.21 3.11
N PRO A 351 20.07 8.51 3.03
CA PRO A 351 20.03 9.23 1.75
C PRO A 351 21.40 9.63 1.23
N GLY A 352 22.36 9.87 2.13
CA GLY A 352 23.62 10.48 1.79
C GLY A 352 23.49 11.91 1.25
N SER A 353 24.41 12.30 0.44
CA SER A 353 24.56 13.69 -0.04
C SER A 353 23.40 14.26 -0.86
N ILE A 354 22.34 13.51 -1.14
CA ILE A 354 21.18 14.06 -1.85
C ILE A 354 20.49 15.17 -1.05
N VAL A 355 20.53 15.13 0.29
CA VAL A 355 19.87 16.10 1.17
C VAL A 355 20.55 17.48 1.20
N LYS A 356 21.72 17.64 0.60
CA LYS A 356 22.54 18.86 0.74
C LYS A 356 21.88 20.13 0.21
N GLY A 357 20.94 20.02 -0.74
CA GLY A 357 20.11 21.15 -1.15
C GLY A 357 19.25 21.66 0.01
N ALA A 358 18.61 20.75 0.76
CA ALA A 358 17.85 21.11 1.95
C ALA A 358 18.73 21.63 3.09
N THR A 359 19.98 21.15 3.23
CA THR A 359 20.93 21.68 4.19
C THR A 359 21.36 23.10 3.87
N LEU A 360 21.59 23.43 2.60
CA LEU A 360 21.82 24.81 2.15
C LEU A 360 20.63 25.69 2.48
N THR A 361 19.41 25.23 2.22
CA THR A 361 18.18 25.92 2.59
C THR A 361 18.14 26.26 4.07
N ALA A 362 18.45 25.28 4.95
CA ALA A 362 18.55 25.55 6.38
C ALA A 362 19.60 26.62 6.73
N GLY A 363 20.69 26.69 5.96
CA GLY A 363 21.71 27.74 6.09
C GLY A 363 21.16 29.13 5.76
N TRP A 364 20.40 29.30 4.68
CA TRP A 364 19.76 30.57 4.31
C TRP A 364 18.65 30.95 5.26
N GLU A 365 17.73 30.05 5.58
CA GLU A 365 16.59 30.29 6.48
C GLU A 365 17.03 30.76 7.88
N ASN A 366 18.17 30.25 8.37
CA ASN A 366 18.71 30.66 9.67
C ASN A 366 19.69 31.84 9.58
N GLY A 367 19.83 32.48 8.40
CA GLY A 367 20.72 33.65 8.22
C GLY A 367 22.21 33.33 8.39
N ILE A 368 22.60 32.06 8.23
CA ILE A 368 24.00 31.61 8.34
C ILE A 368 24.80 31.98 7.09
N ILE A 369 24.18 31.88 5.93
CA ILE A 369 24.75 32.27 4.64
C ILE A 369 23.79 33.17 3.88
N ALA A 370 24.32 33.94 2.92
CA ALA A 370 23.55 34.79 2.04
C ALA A 370 23.98 34.57 0.58
N GLY A 371 23.00 34.40 -0.32
CA GLY A 371 23.24 34.18 -1.74
C GLY A 371 24.23 33.03 -1.99
N ASN A 372 25.09 33.17 -2.99
CA ASN A 372 26.12 32.17 -3.34
C ASN A 372 27.38 32.31 -2.50
N GLN A 373 27.27 32.32 -1.16
CA GLN A 373 28.37 32.55 -0.23
C GLN A 373 29.50 31.55 -0.39
N VAL A 374 30.72 32.04 -0.29
CA VAL A 374 31.96 31.24 -0.37
C VAL A 374 32.42 30.87 1.04
N LEU A 375 32.65 29.57 1.31
CA LEU A 375 33.32 29.05 2.49
C LEU A 375 34.59 28.27 2.06
N THR A 376 35.50 28.09 3.03
CA THR A 376 36.70 27.26 2.80
C THR A 376 36.36 25.80 3.08
N ASP A 377 36.38 24.93 2.04
CA ASP A 377 36.39 23.49 2.22
C ASP A 377 37.76 23.05 2.74
N GLN A 378 37.77 22.49 3.93
CA GLN A 378 38.96 22.05 4.66
C GLN A 378 38.59 20.91 5.61
N PRO A 379 39.53 20.07 6.06
CA PRO A 379 39.24 19.10 7.11
C PRO A 379 38.64 19.76 8.34
N ILE A 380 37.47 19.29 8.78
CA ILE A 380 36.85 19.73 10.01
C ILE A 380 37.37 18.84 11.15
N GLN A 381 38.27 19.39 11.95
CA GLN A 381 38.94 18.67 13.03
C GLN A 381 38.39 19.10 14.37
N PHE A 382 37.78 18.18 15.09
CA PHE A 382 37.40 18.35 16.48
C PHE A 382 38.47 17.72 17.39
N ALA A 383 38.60 18.22 18.63
CA ALA A 383 39.53 17.64 19.60
C ALA A 383 39.18 16.17 19.89
N GLY A 384 40.14 15.28 19.68
CA GLY A 384 39.97 13.83 19.96
C GLY A 384 39.17 13.02 18.94
N SER A 385 38.80 13.60 17.77
CA SER A 385 38.10 12.89 16.73
C SER A 385 38.93 12.72 15.44
N THR A 386 38.51 11.82 14.58
CA THR A 386 38.95 11.81 13.19
C THR A 386 38.36 13.01 12.42
N PRO A 387 39.10 13.61 11.45
CA PRO A 387 38.59 14.73 10.68
C PRO A 387 37.40 14.30 9.80
N ILE A 388 36.40 15.17 9.70
CA ILE A 388 35.40 15.08 8.64
C ILE A 388 35.97 15.77 7.40
N THR A 389 35.92 15.11 6.26
CA THR A 389 36.47 15.60 4.98
C THR A 389 35.45 15.50 3.86
N SER A 390 35.64 16.32 2.84
CA SER A 390 35.05 16.10 1.53
C SER A 390 35.97 15.17 0.73
N TRP A 391 35.44 14.39 -0.19
CA TRP A 391 36.22 13.41 -0.98
C TRP A 391 37.42 14.05 -1.72
N PHE A 392 37.28 15.31 -2.12
CA PHE A 392 38.33 16.08 -2.85
C PHE A 392 39.28 16.86 -1.91
N THR A 393 39.12 16.82 -0.61
CA THR A 393 39.98 17.51 0.36
C THR A 393 41.43 17.01 0.29
N ALA A 394 41.66 15.78 -0.18
CA ALA A 394 42.99 15.24 -0.46
C ALA A 394 43.81 16.10 -1.47
N PHE A 395 43.13 16.91 -2.28
CA PHE A 395 43.76 17.85 -3.24
C PHE A 395 44.02 19.24 -2.66
N GLY A 396 43.87 19.42 -1.34
CA GLY A 396 44.08 20.66 -0.60
C GLY A 396 42.77 21.44 -0.33
N ASN A 397 42.89 22.41 0.58
CA ASN A 397 41.79 23.29 0.93
C ASN A 397 41.36 24.15 -0.26
N ARG A 398 40.03 24.42 -0.35
CA ARG A 398 39.45 25.20 -1.46
C ARG A 398 38.40 26.17 -0.96
N ASN A 399 38.40 27.37 -1.52
CA ASN A 399 37.27 28.27 -1.38
C ASN A 399 36.22 27.88 -2.41
N ILE A 400 35.05 27.49 -1.98
CA ILE A 400 33.94 27.04 -2.80
C ILE A 400 32.66 27.78 -2.43
N SER A 401 31.85 28.11 -3.44
CA SER A 401 30.55 28.73 -3.27
C SER A 401 29.48 27.69 -2.88
N ALA A 402 28.29 28.14 -2.48
CA ALA A 402 27.16 27.27 -2.20
C ALA A 402 26.80 26.36 -3.40
N VAL A 403 26.83 26.90 -4.62
CA VAL A 403 26.62 26.16 -5.87
C VAL A 403 27.69 25.08 -6.07
N GLU A 404 28.96 25.43 -5.89
CA GLU A 404 30.07 24.46 -5.98
C GLU A 404 30.06 23.43 -4.87
N ALA A 405 29.51 23.75 -3.69
CA ALA A 405 29.32 22.80 -2.60
C ALA A 405 28.33 21.68 -2.98
N LEU A 406 27.31 21.99 -3.81
CA LEU A 406 26.44 20.97 -4.42
C LEU A 406 27.14 20.20 -5.54
N GLN A 407 27.80 20.91 -6.46
CA GLN A 407 28.51 20.33 -7.61
C GLN A 407 29.55 19.30 -7.17
N TYR A 408 30.38 19.67 -6.19
CA TYR A 408 31.47 18.84 -5.67
C TYR A 408 31.01 17.93 -4.53
N SER A 409 29.77 18.09 -4.10
CA SER A 409 29.21 17.32 -2.97
C SER A 409 30.02 17.49 -1.67
N SER A 410 30.37 18.73 -1.30
CA SER A 410 31.15 19.05 -0.11
C SER A 410 30.42 18.63 1.18
N ASN A 411 31.07 17.81 2.01
CA ASN A 411 30.60 17.51 3.37
C ASN A 411 30.91 18.66 4.32
N THR A 412 32.13 19.21 4.20
CA THR A 412 32.64 20.20 5.15
C THR A 412 31.92 21.53 5.06
N TYR A 413 31.41 21.91 3.86
CA TYR A 413 30.52 23.06 3.72
C TYR A 413 29.25 22.88 4.57
N MET A 414 28.59 21.71 4.46
CA MET A 414 27.37 21.40 5.20
C MET A 414 27.59 21.33 6.71
N VAL A 415 28.69 20.74 7.14
CA VAL A 415 29.09 20.70 8.57
C VAL A 415 29.27 22.11 9.13
N GLN A 416 29.91 23.02 8.39
CA GLN A 416 30.07 24.42 8.82
C GLN A 416 28.71 25.13 8.99
N LEU A 417 27.75 24.86 8.10
CA LEU A 417 26.37 25.36 8.26
C LEU A 417 25.72 24.81 9.54
N ALA A 418 25.78 23.48 9.73
CA ALA A 418 25.18 22.84 10.89
C ALA A 418 25.78 23.37 12.20
N LEU A 419 27.11 23.51 12.28
CA LEU A 419 27.80 24.08 13.45
C LEU A 419 27.36 25.53 13.70
N SER A 420 27.19 26.33 12.67
CA SER A 420 26.75 27.71 12.79
C SER A 420 25.29 27.80 13.25
N ILE A 421 24.39 26.91 12.76
CA ILE A 421 22.99 26.78 13.24
C ILE A 421 22.97 26.38 14.73
N LEU A 422 23.91 25.52 15.14
CA LEU A 422 24.08 25.12 16.55
C LEU A 422 24.59 26.24 17.44
N GLY A 423 25.04 27.37 16.85
CA GLY A 423 25.68 28.47 17.58
C GLY A 423 27.15 28.23 17.93
N GLN A 424 27.79 27.24 17.33
CA GLN A 424 29.20 26.88 17.53
C GLN A 424 29.96 26.94 16.17
N PRO A 425 30.16 28.11 15.55
CA PRO A 425 30.88 28.22 14.28
C PRO A 425 32.26 27.54 14.34
N TYR A 426 32.64 26.86 13.26
CA TYR A 426 33.84 26.05 13.21
C TYR A 426 35.12 26.85 13.50
N ILE A 427 35.91 26.35 14.44
CA ILE A 427 37.29 26.76 14.72
C ILE A 427 38.14 25.48 14.76
N PRO A 428 39.31 25.42 14.04
CA PRO A 428 40.16 24.23 14.04
C PRO A 428 40.54 23.77 15.46
N GLY A 429 40.34 22.48 15.74
CA GLY A 429 40.65 21.87 17.03
C GLY A 429 39.63 22.17 18.14
N MET A 430 38.48 22.77 17.82
CA MET A 430 37.44 23.05 18.82
C MET A 430 36.93 21.78 19.48
N ILE A 431 36.47 21.93 20.74
CA ILE A 431 35.71 20.90 21.44
C ILE A 431 34.22 21.13 21.15
N LEU A 432 33.54 20.09 20.69
CA LEU A 432 32.10 20.14 20.55
C LEU A 432 31.45 20.00 21.95
N ASN A 433 30.65 20.97 22.31
CA ASN A 433 29.90 20.94 23.55
C ASN A 433 28.44 20.61 23.29
N GLU A 434 27.93 19.54 23.89
CA GLU A 434 26.49 19.32 23.98
C GLU A 434 25.92 20.46 24.83
N ASN A 435 25.00 21.20 24.26
CA ASN A 435 24.31 22.31 24.88
C ASN A 435 22.81 22.20 24.65
N ASP A 436 22.06 23.03 25.36
CA ASP A 436 20.58 23.04 25.26
C ASP A 436 20.06 23.41 23.85
N SER A 437 20.95 23.92 22.96
CA SER A 437 20.57 24.27 21.59
C SER A 437 20.52 23.07 20.65
N LEU A 438 21.05 21.89 21.00
CA LEU A 438 21.13 20.74 20.11
C LEU A 438 19.72 20.30 19.61
N GLY A 439 18.76 20.21 20.54
CA GLY A 439 17.38 19.85 20.20
C GLY A 439 16.77 20.83 19.19
N ALA A 440 16.83 22.13 19.52
CA ALA A 440 16.29 23.17 18.64
C ALA A 440 17.01 23.23 17.27
N SER A 441 18.31 22.94 17.23
CA SER A 441 19.09 22.93 15.98
C SER A 441 18.74 21.73 15.11
N MET A 442 18.53 20.56 15.71
CA MET A 442 18.03 19.38 14.97
C MET A 442 16.61 19.60 14.45
N GLU A 443 15.74 20.22 15.23
CA GLU A 443 14.37 20.57 14.79
C GLU A 443 14.40 21.53 13.60
N LYS A 444 15.28 22.54 13.61
CA LYS A 444 15.46 23.46 12.47
C LYS A 444 15.90 22.69 11.23
N LEU A 445 16.93 21.84 11.32
CA LEU A 445 17.43 21.07 10.20
C LEU A 445 16.37 20.11 9.63
N ARG A 446 15.70 19.36 10.51
CA ARG A 446 14.62 18.43 10.14
C ARG A 446 13.37 19.15 9.65
N GLY A 447 13.07 20.32 10.20
CA GLY A 447 11.97 21.18 9.76
C GLY A 447 12.17 21.60 8.29
N THR A 448 13.33 22.13 7.95
CA THR A 448 13.68 22.44 6.55
C THR A 448 13.67 21.22 5.65
N PHE A 449 14.17 20.06 6.11
CA PHE A 449 14.08 18.80 5.36
C PHE A 449 12.63 18.40 5.11
N GLY A 450 11.76 18.59 6.10
CA GLY A 450 10.31 18.35 6.00
C GLY A 450 9.61 19.24 4.98
N GLU A 451 10.09 20.46 4.74
CA GLU A 451 9.55 21.34 3.68
C GLU A 451 9.72 20.74 2.27
N TYR A 452 10.69 19.88 2.10
CA TYR A 452 10.92 19.13 0.86
C TYR A 452 10.25 17.74 0.84
N GLY A 453 9.62 17.31 1.94
CA GLY A 453 9.00 16.00 2.08
C GLY A 453 9.84 14.93 2.77
N LEU A 454 11.06 15.27 3.20
CA LEU A 454 11.96 14.32 3.87
C LEU A 454 11.58 14.19 5.36
N GLY A 455 11.29 12.96 5.82
CA GLY A 455 10.95 12.68 7.21
C GLY A 455 9.51 13.03 7.64
N VAL A 456 8.66 13.37 6.69
CA VAL A 456 7.24 13.70 6.90
C VAL A 456 6.38 12.93 5.90
N PRO A 457 5.05 12.82 6.12
CA PRO A 457 4.16 12.22 5.12
C PRO A 457 4.27 12.92 3.78
N THR A 458 4.33 12.14 2.69
CA THR A 458 4.32 12.68 1.33
C THR A 458 2.93 13.13 0.90
N GLY A 459 1.89 12.53 1.50
CA GLY A 459 0.50 12.74 1.16
C GLY A 459 0.04 11.98 -0.08
N ILE A 460 0.74 10.90 -0.44
CA ILE A 460 0.32 10.01 -1.52
C ILE A 460 -1.04 9.38 -1.23
N ASP A 461 -1.82 9.15 -2.26
CA ASP A 461 -3.15 8.55 -2.20
C ASP A 461 -3.13 7.02 -1.98
N LEU A 462 -2.43 6.61 -0.92
CA LEU A 462 -2.40 5.25 -0.39
C LEU A 462 -2.74 5.28 1.12
N PRO A 463 -3.39 4.24 1.65
CA PRO A 463 -3.81 4.22 3.05
C PRO A 463 -2.64 4.09 4.04
N LEU A 464 -1.46 3.74 3.55
CA LEU A 464 -0.27 3.52 4.36
C LEU A 464 0.98 4.00 3.62
N GLU A 465 1.74 4.89 4.26
CA GLU A 465 3.09 5.28 3.88
C GLU A 465 4.00 5.36 5.12
N SER A 466 5.30 5.17 4.93
CA SER A 466 6.30 5.39 5.97
C SER A 466 6.80 6.83 5.91
N THR A 467 6.94 7.46 7.07
CA THR A 467 7.58 8.79 7.17
C THR A 467 9.11 8.71 7.22
N GLY A 468 9.69 7.54 6.95
CA GLY A 468 11.12 7.28 7.10
C GLY A 468 11.46 6.75 8.51
N PHE A 469 12.75 6.56 8.74
CA PHE A 469 13.25 6.24 10.07
C PHE A 469 13.98 7.46 10.64
N ILE A 470 13.34 8.13 11.59
CA ILE A 470 13.79 9.39 12.19
C ILE A 470 14.05 9.13 13.68
N PRO A 471 15.30 8.82 14.09
CA PRO A 471 15.62 8.53 15.48
C PRO A 471 15.30 9.70 16.40
N LYS A 472 14.65 9.41 17.54
CA LYS A 472 14.33 10.42 18.55
C LYS A 472 15.53 10.74 19.43
N ASP A 473 16.37 9.74 19.68
CA ASP A 473 17.59 9.86 20.45
C ASP A 473 18.78 10.06 19.50
N TYR A 474 19.55 11.10 19.72
CA TYR A 474 20.70 11.46 18.89
C TYR A 474 21.73 12.26 19.69
N THR A 475 22.97 12.19 19.24
CA THR A 475 24.10 12.93 19.76
C THR A 475 24.42 14.13 18.86
N ILE A 476 25.31 15.00 19.31
CA ILE A 476 25.84 16.10 18.48
C ILE A 476 26.54 15.57 17.21
N ALA A 477 27.18 14.40 17.29
CA ALA A 477 27.76 13.76 16.11
C ALA A 477 26.69 13.36 15.08
N ASN A 478 25.56 12.80 15.53
CA ASN A 478 24.44 12.46 14.67
C ASN A 478 23.83 13.71 14.02
N TYR A 479 23.69 14.81 14.77
CA TYR A 479 23.24 16.09 14.23
C TYR A 479 24.16 16.59 13.10
N ILE A 480 25.48 16.57 13.33
CA ILE A 480 26.46 16.99 12.33
C ILE A 480 26.39 16.10 11.09
N THR A 481 26.36 14.78 11.26
CA THR A 481 26.34 13.84 10.14
C THR A 481 25.01 13.89 9.38
N ASN A 482 23.90 14.25 10.05
CA ASN A 482 22.61 14.46 9.39
C ASN A 482 22.66 15.61 8.37
N SER A 483 23.51 16.61 8.56
CA SER A 483 23.65 17.72 7.62
C SER A 483 24.13 17.32 6.23
N PHE A 484 24.75 16.15 6.07
CA PHE A 484 25.14 15.58 4.78
C PHE A 484 24.52 14.18 4.53
N GLY A 485 23.44 13.84 5.28
CA GLY A 485 22.57 12.70 5.00
C GLY A 485 23.06 11.36 5.55
N GLN A 486 23.81 11.34 6.66
CA GLN A 486 24.36 10.11 7.25
C GLN A 486 23.67 9.70 8.56
N PHE A 487 22.41 10.08 8.77
CA PHE A 487 21.70 9.73 10.02
C PHE A 487 20.23 9.35 9.79
N ASP A 488 19.36 10.31 9.42
CA ASP A 488 17.95 10.02 9.16
C ASP A 488 17.79 9.21 7.85
N ASN A 489 16.78 8.33 7.80
CA ASN A 489 16.51 7.50 6.61
C ASN A 489 15.17 7.92 5.98
N TYR A 490 15.12 7.96 4.67
CA TYR A 490 13.94 8.38 3.91
C TYR A 490 13.51 7.35 2.88
N THR A 491 12.22 7.37 2.53
CA THR A 491 11.69 6.46 1.50
C THR A 491 12.04 6.97 0.09
N PRO A 492 12.09 6.07 -0.92
CA PRO A 492 12.25 6.47 -2.31
C PRO A 492 11.22 7.51 -2.78
N MET A 493 9.97 7.42 -2.30
CA MET A 493 8.92 8.39 -2.61
C MET A 493 9.23 9.77 -2.02
N GLN A 494 9.69 9.85 -0.77
CA GLN A 494 10.13 11.11 -0.16
C GLN A 494 11.30 11.73 -0.95
N MET A 495 12.26 10.92 -1.38
CA MET A 495 13.40 11.39 -2.20
C MET A 495 12.94 11.88 -3.58
N ALA A 496 11.94 11.24 -4.20
CA ALA A 496 11.35 11.70 -5.46
C ALA A 496 10.57 13.00 -5.28
N GLN A 497 9.80 13.14 -4.20
CA GLN A 497 9.10 14.38 -3.87
C GLN A 497 10.09 15.53 -3.63
N TYR A 498 11.22 15.26 -2.96
CA TYR A 498 12.30 16.23 -2.81
C TYR A 498 12.84 16.71 -4.18
N ALA A 499 13.15 15.76 -5.10
CA ALA A 499 13.61 16.10 -6.44
C ALA A 499 12.57 16.93 -7.20
N ALA A 500 11.29 16.56 -7.12
CA ALA A 500 10.19 17.28 -7.74
C ALA A 500 10.01 18.69 -7.16
N THR A 501 10.16 18.85 -5.84
CA THR A 501 10.07 20.14 -5.16
C THR A 501 11.18 21.08 -5.59
N VAL A 502 12.42 20.59 -5.74
CA VAL A 502 13.51 21.38 -6.31
C VAL A 502 13.21 21.74 -7.77
N ALA A 503 12.76 20.77 -8.57
CA ALA A 503 12.49 20.95 -9.99
C ALA A 503 11.43 22.00 -10.31
N ASN A 504 10.40 22.13 -9.48
CA ASN A 504 9.27 23.04 -9.71
C ASN A 504 9.37 24.38 -8.94
N GLY A 505 10.55 24.74 -8.45
CA GLY A 505 10.78 26.05 -7.80
C GLY A 505 10.36 26.09 -6.34
N GLY A 506 10.34 24.95 -5.65
CA GLY A 506 10.12 24.86 -4.21
C GLY A 506 8.68 24.58 -3.79
N ARG A 507 7.74 24.37 -4.71
CA ARG A 507 6.37 23.94 -4.37
C ARG A 507 6.34 22.44 -4.08
N ARG A 508 6.05 22.06 -2.85
CA ARG A 508 5.86 20.66 -2.48
C ARG A 508 4.43 20.22 -2.77
N ILE A 509 4.28 19.34 -3.74
CA ILE A 509 2.99 18.79 -4.18
C ILE A 509 2.88 17.35 -3.70
N SER A 510 1.71 16.95 -3.20
CA SER A 510 1.47 15.56 -2.81
C SER A 510 1.50 14.65 -4.03
N PRO A 511 2.24 13.52 -3.98
CA PRO A 511 2.15 12.51 -5.02
C PRO A 511 0.73 11.95 -5.11
N HIS A 512 0.30 11.56 -6.32
CA HIS A 512 -0.93 10.82 -6.51
C HIS A 512 -0.77 9.77 -7.60
N ILE A 513 -1.40 8.60 -7.40
CA ILE A 513 -1.37 7.46 -8.32
C ILE A 513 -2.64 7.44 -9.18
N ALA A 514 -3.77 7.89 -8.66
CA ALA A 514 -5.00 8.00 -9.42
C ALA A 514 -5.04 9.31 -10.23
N GLU A 515 -5.40 9.23 -11.51
CA GLU A 515 -5.67 10.36 -12.39
C GLU A 515 -7.10 10.91 -12.18
N GLY A 516 -8.05 9.99 -11.92
CA GLY A 516 -9.43 10.39 -11.75
C GLY A 516 -10.40 9.23 -11.58
N ILE A 517 -11.64 9.60 -11.28
CA ILE A 517 -12.79 8.71 -11.17
C ILE A 517 -13.59 8.77 -12.46
N TYR A 518 -13.92 7.61 -13.02
CA TYR A 518 -14.56 7.47 -14.32
C TYR A 518 -15.88 6.71 -14.22
N ALA A 519 -16.84 7.11 -15.04
CA ALA A 519 -18.09 6.37 -15.23
C ALA A 519 -17.85 5.00 -15.86
N ASN A 520 -18.88 4.16 -15.86
CA ASN A 520 -18.93 2.98 -16.71
C ASN A 520 -19.52 3.36 -18.09
N ASN A 521 -18.95 2.86 -19.17
CA ASN A 521 -19.57 2.91 -20.50
C ASN A 521 -20.71 1.87 -20.60
N ALA A 522 -21.32 1.75 -21.78
CA ALA A 522 -22.45 0.82 -22.00
C ALA A 522 -22.07 -0.66 -21.78
N GLU A 523 -20.82 -1.03 -22.00
CA GLU A 523 -20.27 -2.37 -21.80
C GLU A 523 -19.78 -2.58 -20.34
N GLY A 524 -19.90 -1.57 -19.48
CA GLY A 524 -19.43 -1.64 -18.10
C GLY A 524 -17.92 -1.41 -17.93
N ASN A 525 -17.21 -0.97 -18.96
CA ASN A 525 -15.79 -0.65 -18.94
C ASN A 525 -15.53 0.85 -18.66
N LEU A 526 -14.31 1.33 -18.89
CA LEU A 526 -13.92 2.72 -18.70
C LEU A 526 -14.77 3.66 -19.58
N GLY A 527 -15.48 4.58 -18.94
CA GLY A 527 -16.34 5.59 -19.56
C GLY A 527 -15.74 6.99 -19.51
N GLU A 528 -16.60 8.00 -19.33
CA GLU A 528 -16.19 9.40 -19.22
C GLU A 528 -15.62 9.74 -17.86
N LEU A 529 -14.75 10.76 -17.80
CA LEU A 529 -14.20 11.31 -16.56
C LEU A 529 -15.33 12.00 -15.77
N LEU A 530 -15.51 11.59 -14.52
CA LEU A 530 -16.47 12.20 -13.58
C LEU A 530 -15.80 13.23 -12.67
N GLU A 531 -14.65 12.87 -12.11
CA GLU A 531 -13.92 13.68 -11.13
C GLU A 531 -12.41 13.50 -11.35
N PRO A 532 -11.68 14.57 -11.68
CA PRO A 532 -10.23 14.54 -11.75
C PRO A 532 -9.61 14.47 -10.36
N ILE A 533 -8.54 13.72 -10.22
CA ILE A 533 -7.69 13.69 -9.01
C ILE A 533 -6.39 14.38 -9.36
N ALA A 534 -5.93 15.27 -8.48
CA ALA A 534 -4.69 16.00 -8.65
C ALA A 534 -3.95 16.13 -7.32
N GLY A 535 -2.64 16.23 -7.39
CA GLY A 535 -1.81 16.51 -6.22
C GLY A 535 -2.17 17.87 -5.60
N LYS A 536 -2.11 17.91 -4.28
CA LYS A 536 -2.33 19.15 -3.50
C LYS A 536 -0.99 19.80 -3.21
N GLU A 537 -0.92 21.12 -3.33
CA GLU A 537 0.21 21.87 -2.80
C GLU A 537 0.19 21.77 -1.27
N LEU A 538 1.22 21.16 -0.70
CA LEU A 538 1.33 20.95 0.73
C LEU A 538 1.99 22.14 1.42
N ASN A 539 3.05 22.68 0.80
CA ASN A 539 3.74 23.90 1.22
C ASN A 539 4.63 24.45 0.09
N GLN A 540 5.06 25.68 0.26
CA GLN A 540 6.15 26.30 -0.47
C GLN A 540 7.39 26.29 0.43
N VAL A 541 8.55 25.86 -0.09
CA VAL A 541 9.85 25.96 0.61
C VAL A 541 10.15 27.42 0.89
N ASN A 542 10.61 27.70 2.10
CA ASN A 542 10.85 29.08 2.56
C ASN A 542 12.19 29.65 2.03
N LEU A 543 12.28 29.77 0.71
CA LEU A 543 13.42 30.38 -0.01
C LEU A 543 12.96 31.49 -0.95
N SER A 544 13.84 32.44 -1.21
CA SER A 544 13.71 33.33 -2.35
C SER A 544 13.89 32.57 -3.69
N ALA A 545 13.34 33.11 -4.78
CA ALA A 545 13.56 32.54 -6.10
C ALA A 545 15.06 32.45 -6.45
N ASP A 546 15.83 33.48 -6.12
CA ASP A 546 17.29 33.51 -6.38
C ASP A 546 18.04 32.38 -5.63
N GLU A 547 17.67 32.07 -4.39
CA GLU A 547 18.27 30.98 -3.60
C GLU A 547 17.87 29.61 -4.15
N MET A 548 16.62 29.42 -4.57
CA MET A 548 16.18 28.21 -5.23
C MET A 548 16.92 28.01 -6.58
N ASP A 549 17.12 29.08 -7.35
CA ASP A 549 17.90 29.04 -8.59
C ASP A 549 19.35 28.59 -8.33
N LEU A 550 19.97 28.97 -7.20
CA LEU A 550 21.30 28.49 -6.82
C LEU A 550 21.30 26.97 -6.57
N ILE A 551 20.25 26.42 -5.93
CA ILE A 551 20.12 24.96 -5.76
C ILE A 551 19.99 24.29 -7.12
N GLN A 552 19.12 24.78 -7.99
CA GLN A 552 18.89 24.24 -9.34
C GLN A 552 20.16 24.32 -10.18
N GLN A 553 20.90 25.43 -10.11
CA GLN A 553 22.19 25.57 -10.74
C GLN A 553 23.21 24.55 -10.22
N GLY A 554 23.24 24.33 -8.90
CA GLY A 554 24.10 23.32 -8.29
C GLY A 554 23.78 21.92 -8.83
N PHE A 555 22.50 21.55 -8.90
CA PHE A 555 22.04 20.26 -9.45
C PHE A 555 22.39 20.13 -10.95
N TYR A 556 22.25 21.20 -11.72
CA TYR A 556 22.69 21.23 -13.12
C TYR A 556 24.18 20.96 -13.25
N LEU A 557 25.01 21.63 -12.46
CA LEU A 557 26.46 21.51 -12.50
C LEU A 557 26.97 20.15 -11.99
N VAL A 558 26.24 19.45 -11.14
CA VAL A 558 26.55 18.05 -10.74
C VAL A 558 26.65 17.13 -11.96
N VAL A 559 25.87 17.36 -13.00
CA VAL A 559 25.90 16.56 -14.25
C VAL A 559 26.70 17.25 -15.35
N ASN A 560 26.49 18.55 -15.57
CA ASN A 560 26.92 19.27 -16.74
C ASN A 560 28.20 20.15 -16.52
N GLY A 561 28.69 20.18 -15.26
CA GLY A 561 29.84 20.99 -14.89
C GLY A 561 31.16 20.53 -15.55
N ALA A 562 31.99 21.48 -15.93
CA ALA A 562 33.30 21.21 -16.56
C ALA A 562 34.43 20.85 -15.55
N SER A 563 34.21 21.10 -14.26
CA SER A 563 35.21 20.84 -13.20
C SER A 563 35.54 19.35 -13.08
N GLY A 564 36.79 19.03 -12.79
CA GLY A 564 37.24 17.66 -12.48
C GLY A 564 36.62 17.08 -11.21
N PHE A 565 35.99 17.92 -10.37
CA PHE A 565 35.32 17.53 -9.14
C PHE A 565 33.81 17.32 -9.29
N THR A 566 33.28 17.37 -10.53
CA THR A 566 31.88 17.10 -10.85
C THR A 566 31.52 15.63 -10.55
N THR A 567 30.53 15.37 -9.68
CA THR A 567 30.26 14.03 -9.13
C THR A 567 29.31 13.18 -9.97
N GLY A 568 28.47 13.79 -10.81
CA GLY A 568 27.40 13.13 -11.55
C GLY A 568 27.58 13.10 -13.07
N ARG A 569 28.76 13.39 -13.63
CA ARG A 569 28.99 13.48 -15.08
C ARG A 569 28.48 12.24 -15.84
N ALA A 570 28.70 11.06 -15.27
CA ALA A 570 28.25 9.80 -15.88
C ALA A 570 26.72 9.71 -16.07
N ILE A 571 25.91 10.52 -15.35
CA ILE A 571 24.45 10.58 -15.57
C ILE A 571 24.14 11.26 -16.91
N GLY A 572 24.96 12.25 -17.33
CA GLY A 572 24.80 12.95 -18.61
C GLY A 572 25.31 12.14 -19.80
N GLU A 573 26.13 11.12 -19.59
CA GLU A 573 26.69 10.29 -20.65
C GLU A 573 25.58 9.43 -21.30
N GLY A 574 25.31 9.68 -22.58
CA GLY A 574 24.25 8.99 -23.31
C GLY A 574 22.83 9.48 -23.00
N ALA A 575 22.68 10.54 -22.22
CA ALA A 575 21.38 11.14 -21.96
C ALA A 575 20.82 11.82 -23.23
N SER A 576 19.56 11.57 -23.53
CA SER A 576 18.84 12.14 -24.68
C SER A 576 18.37 13.57 -24.44
N VAL A 577 18.33 14.01 -23.19
CA VAL A 577 17.95 15.37 -22.75
C VAL A 577 18.88 15.83 -21.64
N SER A 578 18.92 17.15 -21.35
CA SER A 578 19.72 17.67 -20.24
C SER A 578 19.12 17.24 -18.89
N ILE A 579 19.99 16.76 -18.00
CA ILE A 579 19.61 16.27 -16.67
C ILE A 579 20.24 17.16 -15.60
N SER A 580 19.46 17.51 -14.59
CA SER A 580 19.93 18.06 -13.33
C SER A 580 19.79 17.00 -12.25
N ALA A 581 20.82 16.82 -11.40
CA ALA A 581 20.80 15.75 -10.40
C ALA A 581 21.60 16.10 -9.14
N LYS A 582 21.37 15.35 -8.09
CA LYS A 582 22.27 15.26 -6.94
C LYS A 582 22.61 13.80 -6.66
N THR A 583 23.88 13.49 -6.62
CA THR A 583 24.39 12.18 -6.23
C THR A 583 24.44 12.05 -4.72
N GLY A 584 24.09 10.88 -4.21
CA GLY A 584 24.20 10.49 -2.81
C GLY A 584 25.00 9.20 -2.69
N THR A 585 26.07 9.24 -1.93
CA THR A 585 26.80 8.06 -1.48
C THR A 585 26.73 8.08 0.04
N ALA A 586 26.02 7.11 0.64
CA ALA A 586 25.97 6.98 2.07
C ALA A 586 26.82 5.78 2.49
N GLU A 587 27.80 6.02 3.34
CA GLU A 587 28.60 4.95 3.94
C GLU A 587 27.72 4.11 4.87
N THR A 588 27.75 2.81 4.66
CA THR A 588 27.01 1.82 5.46
C THR A 588 27.90 0.63 5.76
N PHE A 589 27.41 -0.30 6.55
CA PHE A 589 28.11 -1.53 6.89
C PHE A 589 27.16 -2.71 6.79
N VAL A 590 27.68 -3.82 6.32
CA VAL A 590 26.93 -5.08 6.26
C VAL A 590 27.68 -6.15 7.07
N THR A 591 26.91 -7.02 7.71
CA THR A 591 27.48 -8.14 8.46
C THR A 591 27.32 -9.42 7.65
N THR A 592 28.42 -10.12 7.40
CA THR A 592 28.42 -11.41 6.73
C THR A 592 27.85 -12.51 7.63
N GLU A 593 27.53 -13.66 7.07
CA GLU A 593 27.10 -14.85 7.83
C GLU A 593 28.14 -15.31 8.86
N SER A 594 29.42 -15.05 8.61
CA SER A 594 30.52 -15.33 9.55
C SER A 594 30.70 -14.29 10.64
N GLY A 595 29.88 -13.21 10.65
CA GLY A 595 29.99 -12.11 11.60
C GLY A 595 31.04 -11.05 11.24
N GLN A 596 31.65 -11.12 10.07
CA GLN A 596 32.57 -10.09 9.58
C GLN A 596 31.78 -8.85 9.16
N ILE A 597 32.26 -7.66 9.53
CA ILE A 597 31.72 -6.38 9.07
C ILE A 597 32.47 -5.99 7.79
N LEU A 598 31.72 -5.66 6.74
CA LEU A 598 32.23 -5.15 5.48
C LEU A 598 31.71 -3.73 5.26
N ASP A 599 32.56 -2.87 4.70
CA ASP A 599 32.13 -1.57 4.24
C ASP A 599 31.17 -1.74 3.05
N ALA A 600 30.13 -0.92 3.03
CA ALA A 600 29.13 -0.89 1.98
C ALA A 600 28.67 0.56 1.75
N VAL A 601 27.98 0.77 0.65
CA VAL A 601 27.44 2.09 0.30
C VAL A 601 26.01 1.97 -0.20
N ASN A 602 25.18 2.95 0.16
CA ASN A 602 23.98 3.25 -0.62
C ASN A 602 24.34 4.21 -1.74
N THR A 603 24.03 3.84 -2.98
CA THR A 603 24.20 4.74 -4.12
C THR A 603 22.83 5.28 -4.52
N ASN A 604 22.57 6.54 -4.16
CA ASN A 604 21.27 7.19 -4.36
C ASN A 604 21.41 8.34 -5.37
N ILE A 605 20.41 8.52 -6.20
CA ILE A 605 20.33 9.64 -7.15
C ILE A 605 18.94 10.27 -7.02
N VAL A 606 18.92 11.60 -6.93
CA VAL A 606 17.72 12.39 -7.19
C VAL A 606 18.00 13.29 -8.38
N SER A 607 17.06 13.35 -9.32
CA SER A 607 17.26 14.06 -10.57
C SER A 607 15.96 14.56 -11.15
N TYR A 608 16.05 15.47 -12.11
CA TYR A 608 14.93 15.90 -12.94
C TYR A 608 15.38 16.22 -14.36
N ALA A 609 14.46 16.13 -15.29
CA ALA A 609 14.72 16.34 -16.71
C ALA A 609 13.46 16.85 -17.45
N PRO A 610 13.62 17.65 -18.54
CA PRO A 610 14.82 18.40 -18.92
C PRO A 610 15.20 19.43 -17.86
N SER A 611 16.48 19.79 -17.77
CA SER A 611 16.98 20.74 -16.74
C SER A 611 16.28 22.10 -16.75
N ALA A 612 15.96 22.64 -17.94
CA ALA A 612 15.37 23.97 -18.08
C ALA A 612 13.84 24.00 -17.94
N ASN A 613 13.17 22.90 -18.25
CA ASN A 613 11.70 22.77 -18.16
C ASN A 613 11.38 21.36 -17.64
N PRO A 614 11.53 21.13 -16.34
CA PRO A 614 11.39 19.79 -15.76
C PRO A 614 9.99 19.19 -16.00
N GLN A 615 9.95 18.03 -16.65
CA GLN A 615 8.73 17.25 -16.89
C GLN A 615 8.68 15.99 -16.04
N ILE A 616 9.86 15.46 -15.66
CA ILE A 616 9.94 14.33 -14.73
C ILE A 616 10.99 14.58 -13.65
N ALA A 617 10.71 14.09 -12.45
CA ALA A 617 11.65 13.94 -11.35
C ALA A 617 11.82 12.46 -11.05
N VAL A 618 13.05 12.03 -10.79
CA VAL A 618 13.41 10.62 -10.62
C VAL A 618 14.25 10.46 -9.36
N ALA A 619 13.90 9.51 -8.54
CA ALA A 619 14.75 8.99 -7.45
C ALA A 619 15.14 7.55 -7.75
N VAL A 620 16.40 7.20 -7.61
CA VAL A 620 16.94 5.84 -7.73
C VAL A 620 17.71 5.51 -6.47
N ILE A 621 17.40 4.39 -5.84
CA ILE A 621 18.00 3.94 -4.59
C ILE A 621 18.51 2.52 -4.77
N LEU A 622 19.81 2.33 -4.51
CA LEU A 622 20.48 1.04 -4.56
C LEU A 622 21.32 0.90 -3.27
N PRO A 623 20.77 0.24 -2.24
CA PRO A 623 21.37 0.21 -0.92
C PRO A 623 22.41 -0.89 -0.76
N ASN A 624 23.34 -0.69 0.16
CA ASN A 624 24.28 -1.68 0.71
C ASN A 624 25.08 -2.46 -0.34
N LEU A 625 25.64 -1.75 -1.32
CA LEU A 625 26.59 -2.34 -2.26
C LEU A 625 27.99 -2.45 -1.62
N THR A 626 28.68 -3.57 -1.81
CA THR A 626 30.07 -3.76 -1.38
C THR A 626 31.09 -3.28 -2.43
N ASP A 627 30.64 -3.01 -3.66
CA ASP A 627 31.42 -2.23 -4.63
C ASP A 627 31.22 -0.73 -4.35
N LEU A 628 32.19 -0.13 -3.63
CA LEU A 628 32.12 1.27 -3.18
C LEU A 628 32.18 2.28 -4.34
N GLU A 629 32.62 1.86 -5.52
CA GLU A 629 32.78 2.68 -6.73
C GLU A 629 31.69 2.44 -7.78
N SER A 630 30.64 1.66 -7.42
CA SER A 630 29.57 1.34 -8.36
C SER A 630 28.91 2.59 -8.96
N SER A 631 28.80 2.61 -10.28
CA SER A 631 28.10 3.67 -11.04
C SER A 631 26.69 3.23 -11.51
N THR A 632 26.18 2.12 -11.01
CA THR A 632 24.95 1.49 -11.48
C THR A 632 23.73 2.38 -11.30
N SER A 633 23.57 3.07 -10.15
CA SER A 633 22.47 4.02 -9.97
C SER A 633 22.47 5.17 -10.97
N LYS A 634 23.66 5.63 -11.40
CA LYS A 634 23.82 6.68 -12.44
C LYS A 634 23.30 6.18 -13.79
N ARG A 635 23.68 4.95 -14.19
CA ARG A 635 23.20 4.33 -15.45
C ARG A 635 21.69 4.09 -15.42
N ILE A 636 21.16 3.55 -14.33
CA ILE A 636 19.72 3.37 -14.15
C ILE A 636 18.97 4.69 -14.35
N THR A 637 19.44 5.77 -13.73
CA THR A 637 18.82 7.10 -13.85
C THR A 637 18.77 7.58 -15.30
N THR A 638 19.88 7.48 -16.03
CA THR A 638 19.96 7.88 -17.45
C THR A 638 19.03 7.04 -18.32
N GLU A 639 19.00 5.72 -18.11
CA GLU A 639 18.15 4.82 -18.89
C GLU A 639 16.65 5.05 -18.63
N ILE A 640 16.25 5.32 -17.38
CA ILE A 640 14.84 5.67 -17.06
C ILE A 640 14.43 6.95 -17.78
N ILE A 641 15.26 7.99 -17.74
CA ILE A 641 14.97 9.27 -18.41
C ILE A 641 14.90 9.09 -19.93
N ASN A 642 15.83 8.33 -20.52
CA ASN A 642 15.81 8.02 -21.94
C ASN A 642 14.60 7.19 -22.36
N LEU A 643 14.18 6.22 -21.54
CA LEU A 643 12.97 5.46 -21.76
C LEU A 643 11.74 6.37 -21.77
N TYR A 644 11.62 7.26 -20.77
CA TYR A 644 10.52 8.22 -20.74
C TYR A 644 10.51 9.10 -22.00
N GLN A 645 11.68 9.68 -22.38
CA GLN A 645 11.80 10.49 -23.59
C GLN A 645 11.39 9.73 -24.85
N SER A 646 11.65 8.43 -24.91
CA SER A 646 11.28 7.60 -26.08
C SER A 646 9.79 7.34 -26.20
N LEU A 647 9.10 7.17 -25.06
CA LEU A 647 7.66 6.89 -24.99
C LEU A 647 6.81 8.17 -24.92
N HIS A 648 7.32 9.20 -24.28
CA HIS A 648 6.67 10.48 -24.02
C HIS A 648 7.66 11.63 -24.32
N PRO A 649 7.82 12.03 -25.59
CA PRO A 649 8.82 13.03 -25.97
C PRO A 649 8.67 14.35 -25.20
N MET A 650 9.67 14.66 -24.38
CA MET A 650 9.75 15.91 -23.61
C MET A 650 10.12 17.09 -24.52
N ARG A 651 9.56 18.26 -24.23
CA ARG A 651 9.75 19.50 -25.00
C ARG A 651 10.56 20.53 -24.25
#